data_9514c9f1b8f79f1a384575cd1502d145
#
_entry.id   9514c9f1b8f79f1a384575cd1502d145
#
_cell.length_a   1.000
_cell.length_b   1.000
_cell.length_c   1.000
_cell.angle_alpha   90.00
_cell.angle_beta   90.00
_cell.angle_gamma   90.00
#
_symmetry.space_group_name_H-M   'P 1'
#
loop_
_entity.id
_entity.type
_entity.pdbx_description
1 polymer ?
#
loop_
_entity_poly.entity_id
_entity_poly.type
_entity_poly.pdbx_seq_one_letter_code
_entity_poly.pdbx_strand_id
1 'polypeptide(L)'
;MTSRVPVSTYRLQVSPDFDLAAAADVVDYVRDLGADWLYLSPVLQAEPGSNHGYDVVDHTRIDAERGGDDAFRALTEAAHAAGLGVLVDVVPNHVGVATPESNPWWWSLLEQGQGSPVAPAFDVDWQAGDGKIRIPVLDDRLLDAVTLDTTRQPAVLLVGTTAYPTAPGTVHDDDSGPDAVAAVHARQHYEFVHWKRADHDLNYRRFFAVNTLAAIRVEDPEVFAASHVLVGEWFRDGLVDGLRTDHPDGLYDPAGYLQDLHELTGGAYTLVEKILEPGEELPASWPVDGTTGYDALGIVDRLFVDPRGEEPLWATVDAEPADWQALTHDTRRGIAEGILGSEVDRLARLLGADGTAQDLDHARVVDALAEVIASFDVYRTYLPEGAHHLLTALELAAETRPDLDDVIDRIAPALVDPSNAAAIRLQQTSGMVMAKGVEDTAFYRTAKLSSLSEVGGDPSIFSVGPDEFHAAQRERLASWPHTMTTLTTHDTKRSEDTRARIAVLAELGDEWTETFQRLHALAPLEDEVFANLLWQAIVGARPASRERLHAYAEKAAREAGNSTTWTEPDEDFEGRMHALVDASFDDPAVVALLDDLDQRIDAAGWSNGLGVKLVQLTAPGVPDVYQGTELWDRSLVDPDNRRPVDYAERRHLLAELDGPDDDGPEVLPSVGIDGAAKLLVTSRALRLRRDRPELFTRYLPIEATGSAADHVVAFDRGGAVTVATRLPIGLARVGGWGDTLIHPAPVDRVDLLTGRPVPASRGIALSELLTTYPVALLVPAADVDETGHVADAATGADAGRASRPAETAPTPDPSRTDSTETPEQAEIDILEGHA
;
A
#
# COMPACT_ATOMS: atom_id res chain seq x y z
N MET A 1 9.21 -20.08 22.52
CA MET A 1 9.48 -20.71 21.19
C MET A 1 10.36 -19.71 20.46
N THR A 2 11.38 -20.09 19.75
CA THR A 2 12.07 -19.15 18.85
C THR A 2 11.06 -18.79 17.75
N SER A 3 10.80 -17.47 17.56
CA SER A 3 9.94 -16.99 16.49
C SER A 3 10.43 -17.51 15.14
N ARG A 4 9.55 -18.13 14.35
CA ARG A 4 9.85 -18.52 12.97
C ARG A 4 9.79 -17.27 12.10
N VAL A 5 10.81 -16.99 11.33
CA VAL A 5 10.82 -15.94 10.31
C VAL A 5 10.35 -16.57 8.99
N PRO A 6 9.40 -15.95 8.28
CA PRO A 6 8.99 -16.45 6.96
C PRO A 6 10.10 -16.30 5.92
N VAL A 7 10.12 -17.17 4.94
CA VAL A 7 10.97 -17.00 3.75
C VAL A 7 10.23 -16.35 2.59
N SER A 8 8.91 -16.33 2.64
CA SER A 8 8.02 -15.61 1.74
C SER A 8 6.60 -15.51 2.33
N THR A 9 5.79 -14.59 1.82
CA THR A 9 4.38 -14.44 2.18
C THR A 9 3.49 -14.41 0.94
N TYR A 10 2.21 -14.72 1.12
CA TYR A 10 1.16 -14.52 0.13
C TYR A 10 0.00 -13.76 0.79
N ARG A 11 -0.23 -12.51 0.33
CA ARG A 11 -1.23 -11.64 0.92
C ARG A 11 -2.62 -11.91 0.36
N LEU A 12 -3.60 -12.10 1.26
CA LEU A 12 -5.03 -12.22 0.99
C LEU A 12 -5.77 -11.01 1.54
N GLN A 13 -6.59 -10.38 0.71
CA GLN A 13 -7.53 -9.34 1.12
C GLN A 13 -8.85 -9.98 1.51
N VAL A 14 -9.09 -10.08 2.81
CA VAL A 14 -10.32 -10.65 3.37
C VAL A 14 -11.43 -9.60 3.37
N SER A 15 -12.57 -9.93 2.81
CA SER A 15 -13.73 -9.07 2.68
C SER A 15 -15.02 -9.89 2.85
N PRO A 16 -16.21 -9.28 2.91
CA PRO A 16 -17.48 -10.03 2.88
C PRO A 16 -17.66 -10.91 1.62
N ASP A 17 -17.08 -10.51 0.49
CA ASP A 17 -17.14 -11.28 -0.77
C ASP A 17 -16.07 -12.37 -0.87
N PHE A 18 -14.97 -12.25 -0.11
CA PHE A 18 -13.91 -13.24 0.02
C PHE A 18 -13.57 -13.40 1.50
N ASP A 19 -14.43 -14.14 2.21
CA ASP A 19 -14.37 -14.32 3.65
C ASP A 19 -13.26 -15.30 4.10
N LEU A 20 -13.13 -15.48 5.40
CA LEU A 20 -12.14 -16.39 6.01
C LEU A 20 -12.37 -17.85 5.61
N ALA A 21 -13.59 -18.25 5.29
CA ALA A 21 -13.87 -19.60 4.79
C ALA A 21 -13.37 -19.75 3.35
N ALA A 22 -13.60 -18.76 2.50
CA ALA A 22 -13.05 -18.73 1.14
C ALA A 22 -11.50 -18.66 1.15
N ALA A 23 -10.92 -17.92 2.10
CA ALA A 23 -9.48 -17.90 2.31
C ALA A 23 -8.94 -19.28 2.75
N ALA A 24 -9.67 -20.02 3.59
CA ALA A 24 -9.30 -21.40 3.97
C ALA A 24 -9.32 -22.37 2.77
N ASP A 25 -10.23 -22.15 1.83
CA ASP A 25 -10.32 -22.97 0.60
C ASP A 25 -9.11 -22.78 -0.33
N VAL A 26 -8.35 -21.70 -0.22
CA VAL A 26 -7.16 -21.42 -1.06
C VAL A 26 -5.83 -21.76 -0.39
N VAL A 27 -5.83 -22.22 0.84
CA VAL A 27 -4.61 -22.58 1.61
C VAL A 27 -3.74 -23.60 0.85
N ASP A 28 -4.34 -24.64 0.30
CA ASP A 28 -3.64 -25.66 -0.48
C ASP A 28 -2.97 -25.07 -1.72
N TYR A 29 -3.65 -24.16 -2.40
CA TYR A 29 -3.09 -23.46 -3.57
C TYR A 29 -1.87 -22.62 -3.19
N VAL A 30 -1.95 -21.85 -2.10
CA VAL A 30 -0.85 -21.00 -1.63
C VAL A 30 0.38 -21.84 -1.23
N ARG A 31 0.15 -22.99 -0.55
CA ARG A 31 1.20 -23.97 -0.27
C ARG A 31 1.83 -24.52 -1.55
N ASP A 32 1.00 -24.94 -2.52
CA ASP A 32 1.44 -25.55 -3.77
C ASP A 32 2.16 -24.54 -4.68
N LEU A 33 1.74 -23.26 -4.66
CA LEU A 33 2.46 -22.16 -5.29
C LEU A 33 3.87 -22.02 -4.74
N GLY A 34 4.08 -22.32 -3.45
CA GLY A 34 5.40 -22.31 -2.80
C GLY A 34 5.57 -21.24 -1.74
N ALA A 35 4.54 -20.46 -1.41
CA ALA A 35 4.62 -19.51 -0.30
C ALA A 35 4.82 -20.24 1.04
N ASP A 36 5.41 -19.53 2.01
CA ASP A 36 5.72 -20.05 3.34
C ASP A 36 4.70 -19.61 4.39
N TRP A 37 4.16 -18.41 4.29
CA TRP A 37 3.13 -17.88 5.19
C TRP A 37 1.95 -17.27 4.42
N LEU A 38 0.76 -17.37 5.01
CA LEU A 38 -0.38 -16.52 4.65
C LEU A 38 -0.21 -15.15 5.32
N TYR A 39 -0.54 -14.07 4.60
CA TYR A 39 -0.61 -12.73 5.14
C TYR A 39 -2.04 -12.19 4.95
N LEU A 40 -2.76 -11.96 6.04
CA LEU A 40 -4.16 -11.55 6.03
C LEU A 40 -4.27 -10.05 6.23
N SER A 41 -5.15 -9.39 5.47
CA SER A 41 -5.64 -8.05 5.79
C SER A 41 -6.36 -8.04 7.15
N PRO A 42 -6.72 -6.87 7.73
CA PRO A 42 -7.34 -6.84 9.05
C PRO A 42 -8.61 -7.69 9.15
N VAL A 43 -8.73 -8.44 10.24
CA VAL A 43 -9.81 -9.42 10.47
C VAL A 43 -10.72 -9.06 11.64
N LEU A 44 -10.40 -8.02 12.43
CA LEU A 44 -11.23 -7.56 13.53
C LEU A 44 -12.53 -6.95 12.99
N GLN A 45 -13.57 -6.89 13.87
CA GLN A 45 -14.87 -6.35 13.51
C GLN A 45 -14.73 -4.92 12.99
N ALA A 46 -15.04 -4.74 11.72
CA ALA A 46 -14.98 -3.48 10.98
C ALA A 46 -16.36 -2.80 10.88
N GLU A 47 -16.43 -1.61 10.29
CA GLU A 47 -17.69 -0.95 9.94
C GLU A 47 -18.57 -1.88 9.09
N PRO A 48 -19.90 -1.81 9.23
CA PRO A 48 -20.80 -2.61 8.41
C PRO A 48 -20.61 -2.35 6.91
N GLY A 49 -20.38 -3.42 6.13
CA GLY A 49 -20.14 -3.33 4.70
C GLY A 49 -18.71 -2.98 4.31
N SER A 50 -17.78 -2.83 5.24
CA SER A 50 -16.36 -2.56 4.96
C SER A 50 -15.76 -3.67 4.10
N ASN A 51 -15.16 -3.29 2.97
CA ASN A 51 -14.51 -4.21 2.03
C ASN A 51 -12.99 -4.35 2.26
N HIS A 52 -12.42 -3.62 3.25
CA HIS A 52 -10.97 -3.60 3.55
C HIS A 52 -10.61 -3.97 5.00
N GLY A 53 -11.41 -3.58 6.01
CA GLY A 53 -11.21 -3.94 7.42
C GLY A 53 -10.30 -3.01 8.23
N TYR A 54 -9.79 -1.92 7.65
CA TYR A 54 -8.96 -0.95 8.38
C TYR A 54 -9.79 0.01 9.26
N ASP A 55 -11.10 -0.02 9.18
CA ASP A 55 -12.07 0.77 9.93
C ASP A 55 -12.65 -0.02 11.12
N VAL A 56 -11.78 -0.58 11.95
CA VAL A 56 -12.14 -1.43 13.10
C VAL A 56 -13.09 -0.71 14.06
N VAL A 57 -14.22 -1.34 14.41
CA VAL A 57 -15.20 -0.80 15.38
C VAL A 57 -15.23 -1.57 16.71
N ASP A 58 -14.74 -2.81 16.73
CA ASP A 58 -14.72 -3.63 17.93
C ASP A 58 -13.49 -4.57 17.94
N HIS A 59 -12.55 -4.32 18.85
CA HIS A 59 -11.32 -5.10 19.01
C HIS A 59 -11.52 -6.43 19.76
N THR A 60 -12.75 -6.73 20.22
CA THR A 60 -13.02 -7.91 21.05
C THR A 60 -13.53 -9.11 20.27
N ARG A 61 -13.68 -9.00 18.95
CA ARG A 61 -14.20 -10.08 18.09
C ARG A 61 -13.69 -9.97 16.65
N ILE A 62 -13.67 -11.11 15.99
CA ILE A 62 -13.47 -11.21 14.54
C ILE A 62 -14.73 -10.74 13.81
N ASP A 63 -14.55 -10.11 12.67
CA ASP A 63 -15.66 -9.59 11.88
C ASP A 63 -16.63 -10.71 11.44
N ALA A 64 -17.90 -10.52 11.80
CA ALA A 64 -18.94 -11.48 11.49
C ALA A 64 -19.25 -11.56 9.99
N GLU A 65 -19.12 -10.45 9.24
CA GLU A 65 -19.32 -10.41 7.79
C GLU A 65 -18.19 -11.13 7.05
N ARG A 66 -16.99 -11.22 7.68
CA ARG A 66 -15.83 -11.99 7.22
C ARG A 66 -15.79 -13.44 7.73
N GLY A 67 -16.84 -13.93 8.38
CA GLY A 67 -16.98 -15.32 8.85
C GLY A 67 -16.80 -15.53 10.35
N GLY A 68 -16.32 -14.53 11.12
CA GLY A 68 -16.24 -14.58 12.60
C GLY A 68 -15.16 -15.53 13.13
N ASP A 69 -15.18 -15.72 14.46
CA ASP A 69 -14.15 -16.48 15.20
C ASP A 69 -13.98 -17.93 14.74
N ASP A 70 -15.08 -18.63 14.43
CA ASP A 70 -15.03 -20.03 14.00
C ASP A 70 -14.31 -20.19 12.65
N ALA A 71 -14.57 -19.28 11.69
CA ALA A 71 -13.92 -19.31 10.39
C ALA A 71 -12.44 -18.91 10.49
N PHE A 72 -12.10 -17.93 11.33
CA PHE A 72 -10.70 -17.56 11.60
C PHE A 72 -9.90 -18.73 12.17
N ARG A 73 -10.43 -19.43 13.18
CA ARG A 73 -9.79 -20.62 13.74
C ARG A 73 -9.64 -21.73 12.70
N ALA A 74 -10.67 -21.98 11.91
CA ALA A 74 -10.61 -22.99 10.84
C ALA A 74 -9.54 -22.67 9.79
N LEU A 75 -9.42 -21.39 9.37
CA LEU A 75 -8.38 -20.94 8.43
C LEU A 75 -6.97 -21.15 9.02
N THR A 76 -6.73 -20.69 10.26
CA THR A 76 -5.40 -20.78 10.89
C THR A 76 -4.99 -22.24 11.15
N GLU A 77 -5.94 -23.10 11.56
CA GLU A 77 -5.72 -24.53 11.68
C GLU A 77 -5.39 -25.19 10.33
N ALA A 78 -6.10 -24.79 9.26
CA ALA A 78 -5.82 -25.31 7.90
C ALA A 78 -4.43 -24.85 7.40
N ALA A 79 -4.06 -23.60 7.62
CA ALA A 79 -2.76 -23.05 7.27
C ALA A 79 -1.63 -23.81 7.99
N HIS A 80 -1.73 -23.97 9.32
CA HIS A 80 -0.74 -24.70 10.11
C HIS A 80 -0.67 -26.18 9.73
N ALA A 81 -1.81 -26.83 9.44
CA ALA A 81 -1.84 -28.21 8.96
C ALA A 81 -1.17 -28.38 7.59
N ALA A 82 -1.22 -27.33 6.75
CA ALA A 82 -0.51 -27.27 5.48
C ALA A 82 0.97 -26.88 5.61
N GLY A 83 1.44 -26.54 6.82
CA GLY A 83 2.81 -26.09 7.11
C GLY A 83 3.05 -24.58 6.89
N LEU A 84 2.00 -23.82 6.59
CA LEU A 84 2.07 -22.37 6.43
C LEU A 84 2.01 -21.68 7.80
N GLY A 85 2.76 -20.58 7.98
CA GLY A 85 2.54 -19.63 9.08
C GLY A 85 1.43 -18.63 8.73
N VAL A 86 1.01 -17.84 9.73
CA VAL A 86 -0.04 -16.82 9.59
C VAL A 86 0.47 -15.48 10.09
N LEU A 87 0.49 -14.49 9.20
CA LEU A 87 0.76 -13.06 9.47
C LEU A 87 -0.56 -12.32 9.39
N VAL A 88 -0.88 -11.47 10.37
CA VAL A 88 -2.11 -10.68 10.41
C VAL A 88 -1.80 -9.20 10.48
N ASP A 89 -2.55 -8.41 9.73
CA ASP A 89 -2.51 -6.95 9.76
C ASP A 89 -3.30 -6.42 10.96
N VAL A 90 -2.73 -5.49 11.72
CA VAL A 90 -3.36 -4.88 12.91
C VAL A 90 -3.34 -3.35 12.79
N VAL A 91 -4.45 -2.71 13.19
CA VAL A 91 -4.69 -1.28 13.03
C VAL A 91 -4.72 -0.61 14.40
N PRO A 92 -3.57 -0.12 14.94
CA PRO A 92 -3.52 0.43 16.29
C PRO A 92 -3.88 1.92 16.36
N ASN A 93 -3.80 2.67 15.25
CA ASN A 93 -3.85 4.14 15.29
C ASN A 93 -5.27 4.70 15.41
N HIS A 94 -6.30 4.02 14.87
CA HIS A 94 -7.63 4.58 14.72
C HIS A 94 -8.73 3.52 14.75
N VAL A 95 -9.98 3.98 14.83
CA VAL A 95 -11.21 3.16 14.80
C VAL A 95 -12.24 3.79 13.88
N GLY A 96 -13.10 2.97 13.26
CA GLY A 96 -14.25 3.38 12.49
C GLY A 96 -15.32 4.04 13.38
N VAL A 97 -15.89 5.17 12.91
CA VAL A 97 -16.93 5.93 13.60
C VAL A 97 -18.06 6.39 12.65
N ALA A 98 -18.07 5.89 11.42
CA ALA A 98 -19.11 6.18 10.42
C ALA A 98 -20.49 5.75 10.91
N THR A 99 -20.56 4.58 11.54
CA THR A 99 -21.77 4.01 12.15
C THR A 99 -21.62 3.96 13.67
N PRO A 100 -21.92 5.04 14.43
CA PRO A 100 -21.64 5.12 15.86
C PRO A 100 -22.22 3.98 16.68
N GLU A 101 -23.35 3.39 16.23
CA GLU A 101 -23.98 2.22 16.89
C GLU A 101 -23.11 0.95 16.81
N SER A 102 -22.24 0.84 15.80
CA SER A 102 -21.36 -0.30 15.59
C SER A 102 -20.11 -0.24 16.46
N ASN A 103 -19.70 0.98 16.91
CA ASN A 103 -18.52 1.19 17.74
C ASN A 103 -18.92 1.47 19.19
N PRO A 104 -18.81 0.49 20.12
CA PRO A 104 -19.20 0.66 21.53
C PRO A 104 -18.42 1.76 22.26
N TRP A 105 -17.14 1.99 21.88
CA TRP A 105 -16.33 3.02 22.51
C TRP A 105 -16.80 4.41 22.09
N TRP A 106 -16.98 4.61 20.78
CA TRP A 106 -17.46 5.88 20.25
C TRP A 106 -18.87 6.21 20.72
N TRP A 107 -19.76 5.20 20.74
CA TRP A 107 -21.12 5.36 21.27
C TRP A 107 -21.12 5.82 22.74
N SER A 108 -20.33 5.14 23.59
CA SER A 108 -20.21 5.50 25.02
C SER A 108 -19.62 6.89 25.21
N LEU A 109 -18.62 7.26 24.37
CA LEU A 109 -18.03 8.60 24.40
C LEU A 109 -19.05 9.69 24.06
N LEU A 110 -19.85 9.49 23.02
CA LEU A 110 -20.89 10.44 22.61
C LEU A 110 -22.03 10.53 23.65
N GLU A 111 -22.40 9.41 24.25
CA GLU A 111 -23.47 9.36 25.24
C GLU A 111 -23.09 10.04 26.57
N GLN A 112 -21.83 9.88 27.02
CA GLN A 112 -21.42 10.27 28.39
C GLN A 112 -20.36 11.38 28.40
N GLY A 113 -19.82 11.77 27.24
CA GLY A 113 -18.78 12.80 27.11
C GLY A 113 -17.52 12.45 27.91
N GLN A 114 -16.95 13.44 28.61
CA GLN A 114 -15.77 13.24 29.48
C GLN A 114 -16.00 12.26 30.64
N GLY A 115 -17.24 11.94 30.95
CA GLY A 115 -17.60 10.98 31.98
C GLY A 115 -17.57 9.52 31.50
N SER A 116 -17.40 9.27 30.23
CA SER A 116 -17.28 7.93 29.67
C SER A 116 -16.00 7.24 30.18
N PRO A 117 -16.07 5.96 30.60
CA PRO A 117 -14.87 5.20 30.98
C PRO A 117 -13.88 5.05 29.83
N VAL A 118 -14.33 5.17 28.60
CA VAL A 118 -13.48 5.09 27.41
C VAL A 118 -13.06 6.47 26.85
N ALA A 119 -13.41 7.57 27.52
CA ALA A 119 -12.99 8.90 27.09
C ALA A 119 -11.46 9.05 26.98
N PRO A 120 -10.61 8.41 27.82
CA PRO A 120 -9.17 8.44 27.66
C PRO A 120 -8.66 7.76 26.40
N ALA A 121 -9.45 6.87 25.78
CA ALA A 121 -9.05 6.16 24.56
C ALA A 121 -8.99 7.07 23.34
N PHE A 122 -9.73 8.17 23.33
CA PHE A 122 -9.78 9.08 22.20
C PHE A 122 -8.97 10.35 22.43
N ASP A 123 -8.33 10.82 21.37
CA ASP A 123 -7.51 12.03 21.39
C ASP A 123 -8.35 13.29 21.11
N VAL A 124 -9.16 13.70 22.10
CA VAL A 124 -10.09 14.83 21.99
C VAL A 124 -9.55 16.06 22.72
N ASP A 125 -9.49 17.20 22.02
CA ASP A 125 -9.26 18.53 22.61
C ASP A 125 -10.58 19.11 23.16
N TRP A 126 -10.90 18.71 24.39
CA TRP A 126 -12.12 19.14 25.08
C TRP A 126 -12.22 20.65 25.29
N GLN A 127 -11.05 21.30 25.41
CA GLN A 127 -11.04 22.76 25.62
C GLN A 127 -11.42 23.50 24.33
N ALA A 128 -10.88 23.07 23.18
CA ALA A 128 -11.23 23.66 21.89
C ALA A 128 -12.70 23.45 21.51
N GLY A 129 -13.30 22.33 21.99
CA GLY A 129 -14.71 22.00 21.77
C GLY A 129 -15.69 22.57 22.81
N ASP A 130 -15.26 23.42 23.76
CA ASP A 130 -16.11 23.90 24.86
C ASP A 130 -16.78 22.77 25.66
N GLY A 131 -16.06 21.63 25.81
CA GLY A 131 -16.51 20.43 26.51
C GLY A 131 -17.36 19.49 25.64
N LYS A 132 -17.48 19.73 24.35
CA LYS A 132 -18.20 18.89 23.37
C LYS A 132 -17.26 18.35 22.30
N ILE A 133 -17.71 17.30 21.61
CA ILE A 133 -17.05 16.74 20.43
C ILE A 133 -17.75 17.32 19.18
N ARG A 134 -16.99 17.84 18.24
CA ARG A 134 -17.51 18.34 16.96
C ARG A 134 -17.60 17.21 15.95
N ILE A 135 -18.81 16.87 15.51
CA ILE A 135 -19.07 15.80 14.53
C ILE A 135 -19.40 16.43 13.17
N PRO A 136 -18.55 16.34 12.17
CA PRO A 136 -18.67 17.04 10.90
C PRO A 136 -19.53 16.26 9.88
N VAL A 137 -20.84 16.15 10.16
CA VAL A 137 -21.80 15.32 9.41
C VAL A 137 -22.95 16.11 8.77
N LEU A 138 -23.00 17.42 8.98
CA LEU A 138 -24.09 18.23 8.41
C LEU A 138 -23.70 18.81 7.06
N ASP A 139 -24.68 18.82 6.15
CA ASP A 139 -24.67 19.57 4.91
C ASP A 139 -25.24 21.01 5.08
N ASP A 140 -25.48 21.72 3.97
CA ASP A 140 -26.02 23.10 3.97
C ASP A 140 -27.38 23.21 4.66
N ARG A 141 -28.13 22.14 4.84
CA ARG A 141 -29.39 22.11 5.59
C ARG A 141 -29.20 22.27 7.11
N LEU A 142 -27.99 22.05 7.61
CA LEU A 142 -27.62 22.12 9.03
C LEU A 142 -28.55 21.23 9.88
N LEU A 143 -29.04 21.74 11.01
CA LEU A 143 -29.93 20.98 11.92
C LEU A 143 -31.30 20.63 11.33
N ASP A 144 -31.70 21.20 10.21
CA ASP A 144 -32.92 20.81 9.50
C ASP A 144 -32.83 19.40 8.89
N ALA A 145 -31.59 18.88 8.72
CA ALA A 145 -31.36 17.51 8.29
C ALA A 145 -31.46 16.50 9.45
N VAL A 146 -31.50 16.96 10.71
CA VAL A 146 -31.49 16.10 11.91
C VAL A 146 -32.93 15.81 12.36
N THR A 147 -33.18 14.58 12.79
CA THR A 147 -34.46 14.17 13.38
C THR A 147 -34.26 13.54 14.76
N LEU A 148 -35.28 13.64 15.64
CA LEU A 148 -35.27 13.00 16.95
C LEU A 148 -36.19 11.76 16.90
N ASP A 149 -35.59 10.58 17.08
CA ASP A 149 -36.35 9.32 17.18
C ASP A 149 -36.58 8.95 18.64
N THR A 150 -37.80 9.21 19.13
CA THR A 150 -38.27 8.85 20.51
C THR A 150 -38.89 7.46 20.54
N THR A 151 -39.00 6.74 19.44
CA THR A 151 -39.49 5.36 19.42
C THR A 151 -38.44 4.38 19.90
N ARG A 152 -37.17 4.73 19.81
CA ARG A 152 -36.03 4.01 20.40
C ARG A 152 -35.93 4.33 21.90
N GLN A 153 -35.32 3.41 22.66
CA GLN A 153 -35.06 3.59 24.10
C GLN A 153 -33.63 3.11 24.41
N PRO A 154 -32.71 4.02 24.73
CA PRO A 154 -32.88 5.49 24.77
C PRO A 154 -33.22 6.09 23.39
N ALA A 155 -33.79 7.29 23.39
CA ALA A 155 -34.01 8.07 22.16
C ALA A 155 -32.69 8.42 21.50
N VAL A 156 -32.70 8.65 20.19
CA VAL A 156 -31.49 8.98 19.40
C VAL A 156 -31.73 10.19 18.50
N LEU A 157 -30.68 10.91 18.15
CA LEU A 157 -30.67 11.87 17.05
C LEU A 157 -30.25 11.13 15.79
N LEU A 158 -30.94 11.39 14.67
CA LEU A 158 -30.64 10.81 13.37
C LEU A 158 -30.15 11.90 12.42
N VAL A 159 -29.02 11.65 11.75
CA VAL A 159 -28.58 12.39 10.55
C VAL A 159 -28.73 11.42 9.38
N GLY A 160 -29.70 11.68 8.49
CA GLY A 160 -30.09 10.65 7.52
C GLY A 160 -30.58 9.38 8.21
N THR A 161 -29.88 8.27 7.98
CA THR A 161 -30.13 6.97 8.64
C THR A 161 -29.22 6.71 9.84
N THR A 162 -28.15 7.49 10.01
CA THR A 162 -27.14 7.29 11.05
C THR A 162 -27.65 7.79 12.40
N ALA A 163 -27.58 6.92 13.42
CA ALA A 163 -28.04 7.21 14.75
C ALA A 163 -26.89 7.65 15.69
N TYR A 164 -27.21 8.65 16.52
CA TYR A 164 -26.30 9.19 17.53
C TYR A 164 -26.98 9.13 18.90
N PRO A 165 -26.30 8.69 19.98
CA PRO A 165 -26.90 8.53 21.28
C PRO A 165 -27.30 9.87 21.90
N THR A 166 -28.39 9.89 22.67
CA THR A 166 -28.69 11.02 23.53
C THR A 166 -28.17 10.76 24.97
N ALA A 167 -27.58 11.79 25.56
CA ALA A 167 -27.11 11.70 26.94
C ALA A 167 -28.26 11.38 27.89
N PRO A 168 -28.06 10.55 28.94
CA PRO A 168 -29.12 10.14 29.81
C PRO A 168 -29.85 11.31 30.48
N GLY A 169 -31.19 11.32 30.38
CA GLY A 169 -32.04 12.36 30.98
C GLY A 169 -32.07 13.68 30.25
N THR A 170 -31.51 13.76 29.00
CA THR A 170 -31.49 14.99 28.17
C THR A 170 -32.68 15.10 27.23
N VAL A 171 -33.46 14.03 27.03
CA VAL A 171 -34.69 14.03 26.25
C VAL A 171 -35.86 14.11 27.24
N HIS A 172 -36.71 15.14 27.14
CA HIS A 172 -37.80 15.41 28.03
C HIS A 172 -39.14 15.16 27.33
N ASP A 173 -40.21 14.89 28.11
CA ASP A 173 -41.56 14.62 27.59
C ASP A 173 -42.14 15.81 26.80
N ASP A 174 -41.68 17.03 27.07
CA ASP A 174 -42.07 18.27 26.43
C ASP A 174 -41.22 18.63 25.21
N ASP A 175 -40.16 17.86 24.89
CA ASP A 175 -39.38 18.02 23.66
C ASP A 175 -40.21 17.62 22.42
N SER A 176 -41.06 18.53 21.99
CA SER A 176 -41.99 18.37 20.86
C SER A 176 -42.07 19.64 20.00
N GLY A 177 -42.39 19.46 18.70
CA GLY A 177 -42.51 20.57 17.80
C GLY A 177 -41.19 20.91 17.06
N PRO A 178 -41.15 22.00 16.26
CA PRO A 178 -40.04 22.30 15.36
C PRO A 178 -38.68 22.58 16.06
N ASP A 179 -38.71 23.02 17.32
CA ASP A 179 -37.51 23.39 18.08
C ASP A 179 -36.97 22.22 18.94
N ALA A 180 -37.66 21.08 18.97
CA ALA A 180 -37.29 19.92 19.83
C ALA A 180 -35.88 19.38 19.51
N VAL A 181 -35.56 19.21 18.25
CA VAL A 181 -34.26 18.73 17.79
C VAL A 181 -33.13 19.64 18.28
N ALA A 182 -33.24 20.94 18.06
CA ALA A 182 -32.24 21.93 18.48
C ALA A 182 -32.07 21.93 20.01
N ALA A 183 -33.18 21.83 20.74
CA ALA A 183 -33.15 21.80 22.20
C ALA A 183 -32.49 20.53 22.75
N VAL A 184 -32.79 19.35 22.16
CA VAL A 184 -32.16 18.07 22.56
C VAL A 184 -30.68 18.10 22.16
N HIS A 185 -30.35 18.50 20.93
CA HIS A 185 -28.96 18.56 20.43
C HIS A 185 -28.08 19.49 21.30
N ALA A 186 -28.61 20.64 21.73
CA ALA A 186 -27.85 21.57 22.57
C ALA A 186 -27.41 20.96 23.92
N ARG A 187 -28.11 19.92 24.42
CA ARG A 187 -27.84 19.24 25.69
C ARG A 187 -26.88 18.06 25.56
N GLN A 188 -26.45 17.70 24.34
CA GLN A 188 -25.56 16.56 24.12
C GLN A 188 -24.09 16.90 24.43
N HIS A 189 -23.25 15.88 24.58
CA HIS A 189 -21.80 15.99 24.78
C HIS A 189 -21.04 16.18 23.46
N TYR A 190 -21.76 16.26 22.36
CA TYR A 190 -21.26 16.53 21.02
C TYR A 190 -22.09 17.62 20.36
N GLU A 191 -21.56 18.17 19.27
CA GLU A 191 -22.30 19.06 18.38
C GLU A 191 -22.09 18.61 16.93
N PHE A 192 -23.18 18.53 16.19
CA PHE A 192 -23.11 18.35 14.76
C PHE A 192 -22.71 19.66 14.09
N VAL A 193 -21.70 19.59 13.23
CA VAL A 193 -21.18 20.74 12.49
C VAL A 193 -21.24 20.46 10.99
N HIS A 194 -21.20 21.53 10.19
CA HIS A 194 -21.08 21.40 8.75
C HIS A 194 -19.76 20.69 8.41
N TRP A 195 -19.77 19.74 7.47
CA TRP A 195 -18.61 18.90 7.16
C TRP A 195 -17.34 19.70 6.80
N LYS A 196 -17.45 20.83 6.09
CA LYS A 196 -16.31 21.73 5.77
C LYS A 196 -15.60 22.31 7.02
N ARG A 197 -16.23 22.26 8.20
CA ARG A 197 -15.57 22.74 9.44
C ARG A 197 -14.51 21.74 9.96
N ALA A 198 -14.51 20.50 9.47
CA ALA A 198 -13.49 19.53 9.85
C ALA A 198 -12.07 20.01 9.54
N ASP A 199 -11.90 20.76 8.45
CA ASP A 199 -10.59 21.22 8.00
C ASP A 199 -9.94 22.23 8.93
N HIS A 200 -10.74 22.98 9.71
CA HIS A 200 -10.24 24.15 10.47
C HIS A 200 -10.48 24.08 11.97
N ASP A 201 -11.53 23.41 12.42
CA ASP A 201 -11.89 23.45 13.85
C ASP A 201 -12.34 22.11 14.45
N LEU A 202 -11.99 20.99 13.82
CA LEU A 202 -12.16 19.68 14.40
C LEU A 202 -11.36 19.57 15.70
N ASN A 203 -11.92 18.90 16.70
CA ASN A 203 -11.30 18.82 18.01
C ASN A 203 -10.98 17.40 18.49
N TYR A 204 -10.96 16.43 17.57
CA TYR A 204 -10.39 15.09 17.81
C TYR A 204 -9.44 14.73 16.67
N ARG A 205 -8.43 13.91 16.94
CA ARG A 205 -7.48 13.43 15.93
C ARG A 205 -8.17 12.40 15.04
N ARG A 206 -7.95 12.52 13.73
CA ARG A 206 -8.39 11.58 12.69
C ARG A 206 -7.20 10.76 12.16
N PHE A 207 -7.51 9.69 11.44
CA PHE A 207 -6.57 9.13 10.46
C PHE A 207 -6.57 10.03 9.23
N PHE A 208 -5.43 10.63 8.92
CA PHE A 208 -5.29 11.67 7.88
C PHE A 208 -6.42 12.73 7.96
N ALA A 209 -7.18 12.89 6.88
CA ALA A 209 -8.32 13.78 6.79
C ALA A 209 -9.67 13.05 6.78
N VAL A 210 -9.70 11.75 7.10
CA VAL A 210 -10.91 10.91 7.05
C VAL A 210 -11.77 11.14 8.30
N ASN A 211 -12.93 11.77 8.12
CA ASN A 211 -13.82 12.16 9.23
C ASN A 211 -14.44 10.96 9.97
N THR A 212 -14.50 9.82 9.30
CA THR A 212 -15.09 8.57 9.80
C THR A 212 -14.09 7.68 10.55
N LEU A 213 -12.82 8.09 10.66
CA LEU A 213 -11.77 7.35 11.35
C LEU A 213 -11.18 8.18 12.50
N ALA A 214 -11.62 7.88 13.74
CA ALA A 214 -11.16 8.59 14.93
C ALA A 214 -9.93 7.89 15.53
N ALA A 215 -8.88 8.67 15.78
CA ALA A 215 -7.66 8.13 16.34
C ALA A 215 -7.80 7.77 17.82
N ILE A 216 -7.14 6.66 18.22
CA ILE A 216 -7.09 6.18 19.61
C ILE A 216 -5.68 6.35 20.20
N ARG A 217 -5.61 6.27 21.54
CA ARG A 217 -4.41 6.55 22.34
C ARG A 217 -3.84 5.27 22.93
N VAL A 218 -3.25 4.45 22.07
CA VAL A 218 -2.65 3.16 22.47
C VAL A 218 -1.40 3.29 23.33
N GLU A 219 -0.87 4.51 23.51
CA GLU A 219 0.15 4.82 24.51
C GLU A 219 -0.37 4.76 25.95
N ASP A 220 -1.70 4.76 26.15
CA ASP A 220 -2.32 4.47 27.44
C ASP A 220 -2.38 2.94 27.66
N PRO A 221 -1.79 2.39 28.74
CA PRO A 221 -1.74 0.94 28.94
C PRO A 221 -3.11 0.27 29.06
N GLU A 222 -4.14 0.98 29.53
CA GLU A 222 -5.50 0.43 29.63
C GLU A 222 -6.14 0.35 28.22
N VAL A 223 -5.86 1.33 27.37
CA VAL A 223 -6.31 1.36 25.97
C VAL A 223 -5.59 0.28 25.16
N PHE A 224 -4.25 0.18 25.30
CA PHE A 224 -3.47 -0.89 24.67
C PHE A 224 -4.01 -2.27 25.04
N ALA A 225 -4.19 -2.55 26.33
CA ALA A 225 -4.70 -3.84 26.81
C ALA A 225 -6.10 -4.15 26.27
N ALA A 226 -6.97 -3.14 26.15
CA ALA A 226 -8.34 -3.32 25.65
C ALA A 226 -8.39 -3.52 24.13
N SER A 227 -7.57 -2.79 23.36
CA SER A 227 -7.53 -2.90 21.91
C SER A 227 -6.75 -4.14 21.40
N HIS A 228 -5.88 -4.73 22.22
CA HIS A 228 -5.04 -5.88 21.83
C HIS A 228 -5.42 -7.19 22.52
N VAL A 229 -6.63 -7.26 23.13
CA VAL A 229 -7.07 -8.45 23.87
C VAL A 229 -7.06 -9.71 22.99
N LEU A 230 -7.64 -9.63 21.78
CA LEU A 230 -7.66 -10.76 20.84
C LEU A 230 -6.26 -11.07 20.27
N VAL A 231 -5.47 -10.06 19.98
CA VAL A 231 -4.09 -10.24 19.52
C VAL A 231 -3.30 -11.09 20.53
N GLY A 232 -3.38 -10.74 21.83
CA GLY A 232 -2.75 -11.54 22.89
C GLY A 232 -3.33 -12.95 23.01
N GLU A 233 -4.61 -13.15 22.71
CA GLU A 233 -5.24 -14.48 22.67
C GLU A 233 -4.74 -15.32 21.51
N TRP A 234 -4.60 -14.74 20.30
CA TRP A 234 -4.11 -15.43 19.12
C TRP A 234 -2.71 -16.03 19.34
N PHE A 235 -1.79 -15.24 19.93
CA PHE A 235 -0.44 -15.75 20.23
C PHE A 235 -0.41 -16.77 21.36
N ARG A 236 -1.26 -16.60 22.39
CA ARG A 236 -1.38 -17.57 23.49
C ARG A 236 -1.91 -18.92 22.99
N ASP A 237 -2.90 -18.86 22.09
CA ASP A 237 -3.55 -20.05 21.51
C ASP A 237 -2.74 -20.63 20.33
N GLY A 238 -1.71 -19.93 19.84
CA GLY A 238 -0.87 -20.35 18.72
C GLY A 238 -1.61 -20.31 17.37
N LEU A 239 -2.50 -19.34 17.17
CA LEU A 239 -3.27 -19.16 15.94
C LEU A 239 -2.52 -18.27 14.92
N VAL A 240 -1.70 -17.35 15.38
CA VAL A 240 -0.98 -16.35 14.58
C VAL A 240 0.52 -16.43 14.90
N ASP A 241 1.37 -16.28 13.89
CA ASP A 241 2.81 -16.40 13.98
C ASP A 241 3.54 -15.05 13.88
N GLY A 242 2.91 -14.05 13.27
CA GLY A 242 3.47 -12.71 13.12
C GLY A 242 2.43 -11.63 12.90
N LEU A 243 2.86 -10.37 12.98
CA LEU A 243 2.03 -9.19 12.81
C LEU A 243 2.65 -8.20 11.81
N ARG A 244 1.79 -7.47 11.12
CA ARG A 244 2.13 -6.22 10.46
C ARG A 244 1.35 -5.10 11.14
N THR A 245 2.05 -4.08 11.60
CA THR A 245 1.44 -2.90 12.23
C THR A 245 1.17 -1.84 11.17
N ASP A 246 -0.10 -1.49 11.05
CA ASP A 246 -0.59 -0.41 10.19
C ASP A 246 -0.24 0.96 10.77
N HIS A 247 0.20 1.88 9.92
CA HIS A 247 0.40 3.30 10.19
C HIS A 247 1.04 3.64 11.56
N PRO A 248 2.23 3.12 11.90
CA PRO A 248 2.90 3.43 13.17
C PRO A 248 3.25 4.92 13.31
N ASP A 249 3.39 5.64 12.19
CA ASP A 249 3.71 7.06 12.17
C ASP A 249 2.59 7.95 12.76
N GLY A 250 1.35 7.46 12.81
CA GLY A 250 0.24 8.13 13.47
C GLY A 250 0.26 8.02 15.01
N LEU A 251 1.04 7.10 15.58
CA LEU A 251 1.06 6.85 17.03
C LEU A 251 1.78 7.98 17.80
N TYR A 252 1.39 8.15 19.06
CA TYR A 252 2.03 9.07 19.99
C TYR A 252 3.48 8.66 20.27
N ASP A 253 3.71 7.39 20.59
CA ASP A 253 5.01 6.78 20.87
C ASP A 253 5.12 5.43 20.10
N PRO A 254 5.58 5.44 18.85
CA PRO A 254 5.72 4.21 18.07
C PRO A 254 6.70 3.20 18.71
N ALA A 255 7.81 3.68 19.27
CA ALA A 255 8.82 2.82 19.88
C ALA A 255 8.26 2.11 21.14
N GLY A 256 7.57 2.84 22.01
CA GLY A 256 6.90 2.28 23.18
C GLY A 256 5.82 1.26 22.78
N TYR A 257 4.98 1.61 21.81
CA TYR A 257 3.95 0.69 21.28
C TYR A 257 4.57 -0.62 20.76
N LEU A 258 5.61 -0.55 19.96
CA LEU A 258 6.28 -1.73 19.41
C LEU A 258 6.94 -2.57 20.51
N GLN A 259 7.45 -1.95 21.57
CA GLN A 259 7.97 -2.67 22.74
C GLN A 259 6.85 -3.42 23.46
N ASP A 260 5.70 -2.78 23.70
CA ASP A 260 4.54 -3.41 24.33
C ASP A 260 4.00 -4.57 23.47
N LEU A 261 3.96 -4.39 22.14
CA LEU A 261 3.55 -5.42 21.20
C LEU A 261 4.52 -6.61 21.19
N HIS A 262 5.83 -6.33 21.22
CA HIS A 262 6.87 -7.36 21.34
C HIS A 262 6.73 -8.18 22.63
N GLU A 263 6.45 -7.53 23.75
CA GLU A 263 6.20 -8.21 25.02
C GLU A 263 4.91 -9.05 24.99
N LEU A 264 3.82 -8.51 24.41
CA LEU A 264 2.54 -9.20 24.27
C LEU A 264 2.65 -10.47 23.43
N THR A 265 3.38 -10.41 22.33
CA THR A 265 3.55 -11.52 21.35
C THR A 265 4.67 -12.48 21.72
N GLY A 266 5.52 -12.14 22.71
CA GLY A 266 6.70 -12.91 23.09
C GLY A 266 7.82 -12.86 22.03
N GLY A 267 7.91 -11.75 21.27
CA GLY A 267 8.93 -11.52 20.23
C GLY A 267 8.62 -12.23 18.93
N ALA A 268 7.37 -12.26 18.52
CA ALA A 268 6.96 -12.78 17.21
C ALA A 268 7.49 -11.92 16.06
N TYR A 269 7.57 -12.48 14.85
CA TYR A 269 7.90 -11.74 13.63
C TYR A 269 6.95 -10.55 13.46
N THR A 270 7.51 -9.36 13.39
CA THR A 270 6.73 -8.11 13.36
C THR A 270 7.26 -7.17 12.29
N LEU A 271 6.36 -6.71 11.44
CA LEU A 271 6.62 -5.68 10.43
C LEU A 271 5.87 -4.40 10.76
N VAL A 272 6.38 -3.29 10.26
CA VAL A 272 5.73 -1.98 10.35
C VAL A 272 5.47 -1.42 8.95
N GLU A 273 4.31 -0.80 8.77
CA GLU A 273 4.08 0.02 7.59
C GLU A 273 4.75 1.38 7.79
N LYS A 274 6.04 1.40 7.53
CA LYS A 274 6.82 2.63 7.52
C LYS A 274 7.28 2.89 6.10
N ILE A 275 6.88 4.05 5.57
CA ILE A 275 7.39 4.54 4.30
C ILE A 275 8.73 5.21 4.59
N LEU A 276 9.79 4.65 4.02
CA LEU A 276 11.16 5.20 4.12
C LEU A 276 11.45 6.03 2.88
N GLU A 277 11.80 7.29 3.10
CA GLU A 277 12.28 8.16 2.03
C GLU A 277 13.72 7.79 1.62
N PRO A 278 14.17 8.16 0.42
CA PRO A 278 15.53 7.86 -0.02
C PRO A 278 16.59 8.35 0.96
N GLY A 279 17.34 7.41 1.56
CA GLY A 279 18.37 7.70 2.56
C GLY A 279 17.87 7.72 4.01
N GLU A 280 16.58 7.57 4.26
CA GLU A 280 16.03 7.35 5.61
C GLU A 280 16.27 5.90 6.06
N GLU A 281 16.63 5.72 7.32
CA GLU A 281 16.84 4.39 7.93
C GLU A 281 15.76 4.11 8.98
N LEU A 282 15.28 2.85 8.99
CA LEU A 282 14.38 2.40 10.05
C LEU A 282 15.14 2.40 11.39
N PRO A 283 14.57 2.95 12.48
CA PRO A 283 15.24 3.01 13.78
C PRO A 283 15.67 1.61 14.26
N ALA A 284 16.97 1.39 14.44
CA ALA A 284 17.54 0.11 14.88
C ALA A 284 17.15 -0.26 16.33
N SER A 285 16.60 0.69 17.09
CA SER A 285 16.08 0.49 18.44
C SER A 285 14.70 -0.18 18.46
N TRP A 286 13.98 -0.20 17.33
CA TRP A 286 12.66 -0.81 17.26
C TRP A 286 12.75 -2.34 17.29
N PRO A 287 11.98 -3.01 18.14
CA PRO A 287 11.96 -4.49 18.22
C PRO A 287 11.08 -5.09 17.11
N VAL A 288 11.45 -4.85 15.84
CA VAL A 288 10.75 -5.33 14.64
C VAL A 288 11.72 -6.02 13.68
N ASP A 289 11.19 -6.75 12.71
CA ASP A 289 11.98 -7.46 11.70
C ASP A 289 12.21 -6.63 10.42
N GLY A 290 11.44 -5.56 10.24
CA GLY A 290 11.56 -4.64 9.12
C GLY A 290 10.26 -3.91 8.76
N THR A 291 10.20 -3.40 7.52
CA THR A 291 9.05 -2.70 6.94
C THR A 291 8.25 -3.60 5.99
N THR A 292 7.14 -3.06 5.44
CA THR A 292 6.36 -3.68 4.34
C THR A 292 7.09 -3.68 3.00
N GLY A 293 8.21 -2.95 2.86
CA GLY A 293 9.12 -3.09 1.72
C GLY A 293 8.85 -2.18 0.53
N TYR A 294 8.23 -1.02 0.73
CA TYR A 294 8.08 -0.01 -0.33
C TYR A 294 9.41 0.58 -0.80
N ASP A 295 10.42 0.67 0.10
CA ASP A 295 11.80 1.00 -0.24
C ASP A 295 12.41 0.00 -1.25
N ALA A 296 12.12 -1.28 -1.07
CA ALA A 296 12.55 -2.33 -2.00
C ALA A 296 11.87 -2.20 -3.36
N LEU A 297 10.55 -1.92 -3.38
CA LEU A 297 9.76 -1.68 -4.59
C LEU A 297 10.38 -0.56 -5.41
N GLY A 298 10.65 0.59 -4.79
CA GLY A 298 11.23 1.75 -5.47
C GLY A 298 12.55 1.46 -6.16
N ILE A 299 13.45 0.72 -5.51
CA ILE A 299 14.74 0.32 -6.07
C ILE A 299 14.60 -0.69 -7.20
N VAL A 300 13.71 -1.69 -7.06
CA VAL A 300 13.52 -2.74 -8.07
C VAL A 300 12.89 -2.17 -9.33
N ASP A 301 11.86 -1.35 -9.23
CA ASP A 301 11.21 -0.75 -10.40
C ASP A 301 12.17 0.13 -11.21
N ARG A 302 12.95 0.98 -10.54
CA ARG A 302 13.88 1.90 -11.18
C ARG A 302 15.05 1.22 -11.88
N LEU A 303 15.39 -0.02 -11.49
CA LEU A 303 16.38 -0.83 -12.18
C LEU A 303 16.00 -1.12 -13.65
N PHE A 304 14.69 -1.15 -13.96
CA PHE A 304 14.16 -1.46 -15.29
C PHE A 304 13.77 -0.20 -16.09
N VAL A 305 14.11 0.98 -15.60
CA VAL A 305 13.89 2.26 -16.29
C VAL A 305 15.15 2.68 -17.05
N ASP A 306 14.99 3.07 -18.31
CA ASP A 306 16.10 3.56 -19.14
C ASP A 306 16.42 5.03 -18.81
N PRO A 307 17.62 5.34 -18.28
CA PRO A 307 17.99 6.72 -17.93
C PRO A 307 17.97 7.67 -19.15
N ARG A 308 18.11 7.15 -20.37
CA ARG A 308 18.07 7.96 -21.60
C ARG A 308 16.69 8.50 -21.94
N GLY A 309 15.64 7.92 -21.32
CA GLY A 309 14.26 8.39 -21.47
C GLY A 309 13.92 9.63 -20.65
N GLU A 310 14.77 10.02 -19.70
CA GLU A 310 14.45 11.11 -18.78
C GLU A 310 14.19 12.43 -19.49
N GLU A 311 15.15 12.90 -20.31
CA GLU A 311 15.04 14.18 -21.03
C GLU A 311 13.86 14.20 -22.03
N PRO A 312 13.67 13.19 -22.91
CA PRO A 312 12.53 13.15 -23.83
C PRO A 312 11.17 13.11 -23.13
N LEU A 313 11.02 12.30 -22.07
CA LEU A 313 9.76 12.19 -21.34
C LEU A 313 9.42 13.48 -20.58
N TRP A 314 10.44 14.17 -20.06
CA TRP A 314 10.25 15.47 -19.44
C TRP A 314 9.77 16.52 -20.46
N ALA A 315 10.27 16.48 -21.67
CA ALA A 315 9.88 17.39 -22.74
C ALA A 315 8.52 17.06 -23.40
N THR A 316 7.82 16.01 -22.94
CA THR A 316 6.53 15.59 -23.52
C THR A 316 5.45 16.66 -23.32
N VAL A 317 5.44 17.34 -22.18
CA VAL A 317 4.48 18.40 -21.81
C VAL A 317 5.24 19.60 -21.28
N ASP A 318 5.04 20.79 -21.87
CA ASP A 318 5.71 22.04 -21.47
C ASP A 318 5.37 22.46 -20.01
N ALA A 319 4.18 22.07 -19.52
CA ALA A 319 3.69 22.39 -18.19
C ALA A 319 4.14 21.39 -17.09
N GLU A 320 4.95 20.36 -17.44
CA GLU A 320 5.46 19.41 -16.45
C GLU A 320 6.28 20.13 -15.37
N PRO A 321 6.00 19.88 -14.07
CA PRO A 321 6.77 20.52 -12.99
C PRO A 321 8.28 20.26 -13.13
N ALA A 322 9.02 21.36 -13.19
CA ALA A 322 10.48 21.31 -13.39
C ALA A 322 11.23 20.90 -12.11
N ASP A 323 10.64 21.15 -10.95
CA ASP A 323 11.24 20.91 -9.64
C ASP A 323 10.30 20.10 -8.76
N TRP A 324 10.66 18.84 -8.52
CA TRP A 324 9.91 17.92 -7.66
C TRP A 324 9.83 18.41 -6.21
N GLN A 325 10.94 18.97 -5.69
CA GLN A 325 10.99 19.46 -4.32
C GLN A 325 10.06 20.66 -4.13
N ALA A 326 10.01 21.56 -5.10
CA ALA A 326 9.07 22.68 -5.06
C ALA A 326 7.61 22.19 -5.15
N LEU A 327 7.31 21.23 -6.03
CA LEU A 327 5.97 20.66 -6.14
C LEU A 327 5.52 20.02 -4.82
N THR A 328 6.35 19.17 -4.24
CA THR A 328 6.01 18.48 -2.99
C THR A 328 5.93 19.43 -1.78
N HIS A 329 6.76 20.48 -1.75
CA HIS A 329 6.64 21.54 -0.76
C HIS A 329 5.27 22.24 -0.88
N ASP A 330 4.89 22.68 -2.08
CA ASP A 330 3.63 23.39 -2.31
C ASP A 330 2.41 22.54 -1.98
N THR A 331 2.42 21.25 -2.35
CA THR A 331 1.32 20.34 -2.03
C THR A 331 1.22 20.05 -0.53
N ARG A 332 2.32 19.78 0.16
CA ARG A 332 2.36 19.63 1.62
C ARG A 332 1.88 20.89 2.34
N ARG A 333 2.32 22.06 1.86
CA ARG A 333 1.87 23.34 2.38
C ARG A 333 0.35 23.49 2.23
N GLY A 334 -0.18 23.18 1.04
CA GLY A 334 -1.62 23.22 0.77
C GLY A 334 -2.43 22.28 1.68
N ILE A 335 -1.93 21.08 1.96
CA ILE A 335 -2.56 20.13 2.89
C ILE A 335 -2.53 20.66 4.34
N ALA A 336 -1.41 21.22 4.79
CA ALA A 336 -1.25 21.76 6.15
C ALA A 336 -2.14 22.99 6.39
N GLU A 337 -2.37 23.83 5.38
CA GLU A 337 -3.27 24.99 5.45
C GLU A 337 -4.75 24.64 5.22
N GLY A 338 -5.01 23.55 4.47
CA GLY A 338 -6.33 23.09 4.06
C GLY A 338 -6.89 22.00 4.98
N ILE A 339 -7.01 20.79 4.45
CA ILE A 339 -7.73 19.67 5.08
C ILE A 339 -7.15 19.20 6.42
N LEU A 340 -5.88 19.53 6.74
CA LEU A 340 -5.23 19.29 8.04
C LEU A 340 -4.99 20.59 8.86
N GLY A 341 -5.60 21.70 8.47
CA GLY A 341 -5.46 22.97 9.17
C GLY A 341 -5.89 22.91 10.64
N SER A 342 -6.88 22.09 11.00
CA SER A 342 -7.30 21.86 12.38
C SER A 342 -6.19 21.26 13.26
N GLU A 343 -5.34 20.39 12.71
CA GLU A 343 -4.19 19.80 13.41
C GLU A 343 -3.06 20.83 13.61
N VAL A 344 -2.78 21.64 12.58
CA VAL A 344 -1.78 22.72 12.68
C VAL A 344 -2.23 23.79 13.67
N ASP A 345 -3.51 24.16 13.68
CA ASP A 345 -4.08 25.08 14.66
C ASP A 345 -4.00 24.52 16.09
N ARG A 346 -4.21 23.22 16.27
CA ARG A 346 -4.03 22.54 17.56
C ARG A 346 -2.59 22.62 18.05
N LEU A 347 -1.58 22.45 17.16
CA LEU A 347 -0.16 22.66 17.47
C LEU A 347 0.11 24.08 18.01
N ALA A 348 -0.41 25.11 17.32
CA ALA A 348 -0.27 26.50 17.74
C ALA A 348 -0.90 26.74 19.12
N ARG A 349 -2.08 26.13 19.41
CA ARG A 349 -2.71 26.20 20.74
C ARG A 349 -1.86 25.56 21.83
N LEU A 350 -1.20 24.43 21.57
CA LEU A 350 -0.31 23.76 22.51
C LEU A 350 0.89 24.66 22.87
N LEU A 351 1.55 25.27 21.87
CA LEU A 351 2.65 26.22 22.07
C LEU A 351 2.22 27.52 22.79
N GLY A 352 0.98 27.92 22.61
CA GLY A 352 0.40 29.03 23.38
C GLY A 352 0.15 28.67 24.83
N ALA A 353 -0.35 27.46 25.09
CA ALA A 353 -0.70 26.98 26.43
C ALA A 353 0.54 26.69 27.30
N ASP A 354 1.65 26.21 26.73
CA ASP A 354 2.90 25.98 27.47
C ASP A 354 3.73 27.25 27.70
N GLY A 355 3.32 28.39 27.13
CA GLY A 355 3.93 29.67 27.25
C GLY A 355 5.01 30.00 26.21
N THR A 356 5.34 29.04 25.30
CA THR A 356 6.35 29.25 24.25
C THR A 356 5.93 30.35 23.28
N ALA A 357 4.69 30.34 22.84
CA ALA A 357 4.12 31.26 21.84
C ALA A 357 3.00 32.18 22.40
N GLN A 358 2.88 32.31 23.74
CA GLN A 358 1.80 33.04 24.38
C GLN A 358 1.67 34.52 23.97
N ASP A 359 2.78 35.15 23.64
CA ASP A 359 2.90 36.57 23.26
C ASP A 359 2.99 36.78 21.72
N LEU A 360 2.96 35.69 20.93
CA LEU A 360 3.00 35.77 19.48
C LEU A 360 1.59 35.86 18.89
N ASP A 361 1.50 36.38 17.68
CA ASP A 361 0.26 36.34 16.88
C ASP A 361 -0.02 34.90 16.49
N HIS A 362 -1.21 34.37 16.86
CA HIS A 362 -1.59 32.98 16.64
C HIS A 362 -1.56 32.60 15.15
N ALA A 363 -2.02 33.48 14.25
CA ALA A 363 -2.00 33.21 12.82
C ALA A 363 -0.57 33.10 12.26
N ARG A 364 0.39 33.89 12.78
CA ARG A 364 1.80 33.73 12.40
C ARG A 364 2.42 32.43 12.92
N VAL A 365 1.98 31.95 14.09
CA VAL A 365 2.46 30.66 14.63
C VAL A 365 1.91 29.52 13.77
N VAL A 366 0.64 29.54 13.38
CA VAL A 366 0.02 28.58 12.45
C VAL A 366 0.77 28.58 11.10
N ASP A 367 1.04 29.77 10.54
CA ASP A 367 1.74 29.93 9.26
C ASP A 367 3.18 29.36 9.34
N ALA A 368 3.92 29.65 10.43
CA ALA A 368 5.26 29.11 10.65
C ALA A 368 5.26 27.57 10.82
N LEU A 369 4.30 27.02 11.56
CA LEU A 369 4.18 25.57 11.73
C LEU A 369 3.86 24.86 10.41
N ALA A 370 2.96 25.42 9.61
CA ALA A 370 2.63 24.88 8.30
C ALA A 370 3.87 24.89 7.37
N GLU A 371 4.72 25.94 7.44
CA GLU A 371 5.97 26.01 6.68
C GLU A 371 6.99 24.98 7.15
N VAL A 372 7.17 24.83 8.47
CA VAL A 372 8.07 23.78 9.03
C VAL A 372 7.62 22.39 8.59
N ILE A 373 6.32 22.10 8.67
CA ILE A 373 5.77 20.80 8.24
C ILE A 373 5.98 20.58 6.73
N ALA A 374 5.77 21.60 5.90
CA ALA A 374 5.98 21.51 4.45
C ALA A 374 7.44 21.28 4.06
N SER A 375 8.37 21.67 4.94
CA SER A 375 9.82 21.56 4.73
C SER A 375 10.43 20.22 5.17
N PHE A 376 9.65 19.28 5.72
CA PHE A 376 10.16 17.94 6.08
C PHE A 376 10.57 17.16 4.83
N ASP A 377 11.67 16.41 4.95
CA ASP A 377 12.19 15.48 3.93
C ASP A 377 11.83 14.01 4.18
N VAL A 378 11.22 13.71 5.35
CA VAL A 378 10.74 12.39 5.77
C VAL A 378 9.33 12.51 6.33
N TYR A 379 8.63 11.37 6.50
CA TYR A 379 7.27 11.37 7.07
C TYR A 379 7.23 11.94 8.48
N ARG A 380 8.13 11.50 9.36
CA ARG A 380 8.25 12.04 10.71
C ARG A 380 9.61 11.71 11.33
N THR A 381 9.92 12.43 12.42
CA THR A 381 11.00 12.09 13.34
C THR A 381 10.47 11.26 14.52
N TYR A 382 11.37 10.58 15.23
CA TYR A 382 11.07 9.80 16.44
C TYR A 382 11.96 10.30 17.57
N LEU A 383 11.80 11.56 17.92
CA LEU A 383 12.69 12.29 18.84
C LEU A 383 13.02 11.48 20.10
N PRO A 384 14.32 11.40 20.48
CA PRO A 384 15.47 12.13 19.90
C PRO A 384 16.05 11.54 18.60
N GLU A 385 15.61 10.35 18.15
CA GLU A 385 16.05 9.76 16.89
C GLU A 385 15.52 10.56 15.71
N GLY A 386 16.33 10.72 14.65
CA GLY A 386 15.98 11.49 13.46
C GLY A 386 15.87 13.00 13.68
N ALA A 387 16.33 13.54 14.82
CA ALA A 387 16.23 14.98 15.12
C ALA A 387 16.87 15.89 14.05
N HIS A 388 17.83 15.38 13.27
CA HIS A 388 18.46 16.14 12.18
C HIS A 388 17.48 16.51 11.07
N HIS A 389 16.50 15.67 10.75
CA HIS A 389 15.44 15.99 9.77
C HIS A 389 14.60 17.19 10.23
N LEU A 390 14.18 17.22 11.49
CA LEU A 390 13.47 18.38 12.05
C LEU A 390 14.32 19.64 12.05
N LEU A 391 15.62 19.54 12.42
CA LEU A 391 16.52 20.70 12.40
C LEU A 391 16.68 21.23 10.96
N THR A 392 16.85 20.35 9.98
CA THR A 392 16.91 20.73 8.56
C THR A 392 15.60 21.39 8.11
N ALA A 393 14.43 20.84 8.51
CA ALA A 393 13.13 21.43 8.17
C ALA A 393 12.96 22.84 8.76
N LEU A 394 13.41 23.07 10.01
CA LEU A 394 13.40 24.38 10.65
C LEU A 394 14.31 25.39 9.92
N GLU A 395 15.52 24.98 9.54
CA GLU A 395 16.46 25.82 8.77
C GLU A 395 15.87 26.17 7.40
N LEU A 396 15.35 25.19 6.66
CA LEU A 396 14.76 25.39 5.35
C LEU A 396 13.51 26.28 5.41
N ALA A 397 12.66 26.11 6.43
CA ALA A 397 11.48 26.94 6.64
C ALA A 397 11.86 28.40 6.90
N ALA A 398 12.90 28.67 7.70
CA ALA A 398 13.41 30.02 7.96
C ALA A 398 14.03 30.66 6.71
N GLU A 399 14.74 29.88 5.88
CA GLU A 399 15.29 30.34 4.60
C GLU A 399 14.17 30.67 3.59
N THR A 400 13.13 29.84 3.52
CA THR A 400 11.99 30.00 2.59
C THR A 400 11.10 31.17 3.01
N ARG A 401 10.88 31.36 4.33
CA ARG A 401 10.02 32.39 4.92
C ARG A 401 10.78 33.29 5.91
N PRO A 402 11.68 34.15 5.44
CA PRO A 402 12.44 35.06 6.32
C PRO A 402 11.55 36.03 7.13
N ASP A 403 10.29 36.24 6.72
CA ASP A 403 9.28 37.00 7.44
C ASP A 403 8.75 36.28 8.69
N LEU A 404 8.98 34.99 8.81
CA LEU A 404 8.59 34.13 9.94
C LEU A 404 9.78 33.66 10.81
N ASP A 405 11.02 34.05 10.46
CA ASP A 405 12.25 33.61 11.11
C ASP A 405 12.21 33.84 12.64
N ASP A 406 11.71 35.02 13.08
CA ASP A 406 11.53 35.32 14.51
C ASP A 406 10.55 34.41 15.24
N VAL A 407 9.54 33.93 14.54
CA VAL A 407 8.55 32.97 15.08
C VAL A 407 9.15 31.57 15.12
N ILE A 408 9.81 31.13 14.03
CA ILE A 408 10.45 29.81 13.91
C ILE A 408 11.54 29.68 15.01
N ASP A 409 12.43 30.66 15.15
CA ASP A 409 13.45 30.69 16.21
C ASP A 409 12.84 30.54 17.61
N ARG A 410 11.68 31.16 17.83
CA ARG A 410 11.00 31.15 19.14
C ARG A 410 10.38 29.78 19.45
N ILE A 411 9.78 29.08 18.47
CA ILE A 411 9.10 27.81 18.68
C ILE A 411 10.04 26.60 18.57
N ALA A 412 11.15 26.69 17.84
CA ALA A 412 12.08 25.60 17.59
C ALA A 412 12.55 24.86 18.85
N PRO A 413 12.91 25.52 19.97
CA PRO A 413 13.30 24.77 21.18
C PRO A 413 12.21 23.86 21.76
N ALA A 414 10.94 24.24 21.63
CA ALA A 414 9.81 23.42 22.09
C ALA A 414 9.54 22.25 21.12
N LEU A 415 9.74 22.46 19.80
CA LEU A 415 9.51 21.44 18.78
C LEU A 415 10.58 20.34 18.77
N VAL A 416 11.81 20.62 19.24
CA VAL A 416 12.89 19.62 19.36
C VAL A 416 12.93 18.92 20.72
N ASP A 417 12.15 19.34 21.70
CA ASP A 417 12.06 18.72 23.02
C ASP A 417 11.10 17.53 23.00
N PRO A 418 11.58 16.27 23.10
CA PRO A 418 10.74 15.09 23.04
C PRO A 418 9.70 14.99 24.16
N SER A 419 9.84 15.78 25.23
CA SER A 419 8.88 15.84 26.32
C SER A 419 7.75 16.86 26.11
N ASN A 420 7.87 17.73 25.09
CA ASN A 420 6.87 18.74 24.79
C ASN A 420 5.70 18.15 23.98
N ALA A 421 4.47 18.41 24.40
CA ALA A 421 3.27 17.94 23.71
C ALA A 421 3.16 18.43 22.27
N ALA A 422 3.67 19.65 21.96
CA ALA A 422 3.69 20.16 20.60
C ALA A 422 4.70 19.40 19.71
N ALA A 423 5.87 19.01 20.23
CA ALA A 423 6.83 18.20 19.49
C ALA A 423 6.26 16.83 19.09
N ILE A 424 5.57 16.17 20.02
CA ILE A 424 4.92 14.88 19.74
C ILE A 424 3.82 15.05 18.70
N ARG A 425 2.98 16.06 18.84
CA ARG A 425 1.91 16.35 17.88
C ARG A 425 2.46 16.71 16.51
N LEU A 426 3.56 17.48 16.43
CA LEU A 426 4.23 17.79 15.17
C LEU A 426 4.62 16.52 14.41
N GLN A 427 5.23 15.56 15.12
CA GLN A 427 5.64 14.28 14.55
C GLN A 427 4.45 13.47 14.01
N GLN A 428 3.31 13.49 14.69
CA GLN A 428 2.07 12.83 14.19
C GLN A 428 1.50 13.56 12.96
N THR A 429 1.55 14.91 12.97
CA THR A 429 0.96 15.73 11.89
C THR A 429 1.81 15.72 10.62
N SER A 430 3.15 15.73 10.75
CA SER A 430 4.05 15.74 9.58
C SER A 430 3.86 14.50 8.70
N GLY A 431 3.68 13.31 9.30
CA GLY A 431 3.40 12.09 8.54
C GLY A 431 2.08 12.15 7.75
N MET A 432 1.02 12.69 8.36
CA MET A 432 -0.26 12.88 7.67
C MET A 432 -0.16 13.86 6.50
N VAL A 433 0.57 14.97 6.69
CA VAL A 433 0.78 15.98 5.64
C VAL A 433 1.64 15.40 4.51
N MET A 434 2.68 14.62 4.84
CA MET A 434 3.53 13.95 3.85
C MET A 434 2.70 13.00 2.96
N ALA A 435 1.96 12.07 3.55
CA ALA A 435 1.14 11.11 2.81
C ALA A 435 0.14 11.82 1.88
N LYS A 436 -0.65 12.78 2.42
CA LYS A 436 -1.65 13.48 1.62
C LYS A 436 -1.04 14.44 0.60
N GLY A 437 0.03 15.14 0.94
CA GLY A 437 0.69 16.10 0.05
C GLY A 437 1.48 15.43 -1.07
N VAL A 438 2.18 14.35 -0.80
CA VAL A 438 3.03 13.68 -1.79
C VAL A 438 2.27 12.58 -2.51
N GLU A 439 1.81 11.55 -1.79
CA GLU A 439 1.28 10.35 -2.43
C GLU A 439 -0.11 10.57 -3.05
N ASP A 440 -0.99 11.32 -2.36
CA ASP A 440 -2.36 11.53 -2.81
C ASP A 440 -2.54 12.85 -3.60
N THR A 441 -1.50 13.68 -3.72
CA THR A 441 -1.61 14.93 -4.49
C THR A 441 -0.48 15.08 -5.51
N ALA A 442 0.79 15.18 -5.07
CA ALA A 442 1.90 15.46 -5.97
C ALA A 442 2.10 14.37 -7.03
N PHE A 443 1.89 13.10 -6.69
CA PHE A 443 1.98 11.97 -7.64
C PHE A 443 0.98 12.06 -8.79
N TYR A 444 -0.10 12.77 -8.62
CA TYR A 444 -1.08 13.02 -9.69
C TYR A 444 -0.86 14.33 -10.43
N ARG A 445 0.14 15.14 -10.01
CA ARG A 445 0.52 16.41 -10.64
C ARG A 445 1.82 16.35 -11.44
N THR A 446 2.39 15.15 -11.60
CA THR A 446 3.55 14.89 -12.46
C THR A 446 3.27 13.67 -13.33
N ALA A 447 3.69 13.71 -14.57
CA ALA A 447 3.46 12.66 -15.56
C ALA A 447 4.69 12.34 -16.40
N LYS A 448 5.88 12.71 -15.92
CA LYS A 448 7.16 12.40 -16.56
C LYS A 448 7.24 10.92 -16.94
N LEU A 449 7.13 10.06 -15.93
CA LEU A 449 6.96 8.61 -16.06
C LEU A 449 6.13 8.13 -14.86
N SER A 450 4.84 7.89 -15.07
CA SER A 450 3.90 7.67 -13.97
C SER A 450 4.14 6.38 -13.16
N SER A 451 4.95 5.44 -13.65
CA SER A 451 5.40 4.28 -12.87
C SER A 451 6.35 4.64 -11.73
N LEU A 452 6.94 5.85 -11.72
CA LEU A 452 7.81 6.33 -10.65
C LEU A 452 7.04 6.99 -9.50
N SER A 453 5.80 7.41 -9.75
CA SER A 453 4.87 7.96 -8.74
C SER A 453 4.18 6.82 -8.02
N GLU A 454 4.88 6.19 -7.07
CA GLU A 454 4.45 5.02 -6.32
C GLU A 454 4.84 5.16 -4.85
N VAL A 455 4.10 4.50 -3.95
CA VAL A 455 4.35 4.52 -2.50
C VAL A 455 5.83 4.20 -2.20
N GLY A 456 6.47 5.03 -1.37
CA GLY A 456 7.90 4.94 -1.07
C GLY A 456 8.81 5.31 -2.25
N GLY A 457 8.27 5.95 -3.28
CA GLY A 457 9.00 6.38 -4.47
C GLY A 457 9.22 7.89 -4.51
N ASP A 458 10.38 8.31 -5.03
CA ASP A 458 10.70 9.70 -5.36
C ASP A 458 10.85 9.82 -6.89
N PRO A 459 9.90 10.45 -7.61
CA PRO A 459 9.97 10.64 -9.07
C PRO A 459 11.17 11.47 -9.56
N SER A 460 11.90 12.18 -8.68
CA SER A 460 13.14 12.86 -9.04
C SER A 460 14.30 11.88 -9.27
N ILE A 461 14.23 10.69 -8.68
CA ILE A 461 15.16 9.58 -8.95
C ILE A 461 14.62 8.78 -10.12
N PHE A 462 15.00 9.15 -11.35
CA PHE A 462 14.41 8.59 -12.55
C PHE A 462 14.74 7.12 -12.79
N SER A 463 15.98 6.70 -12.54
CA SER A 463 16.44 5.33 -12.74
C SER A 463 17.52 4.96 -11.73
N VAL A 464 17.72 3.65 -11.53
CA VAL A 464 18.78 3.06 -10.70
C VAL A 464 19.65 2.16 -11.55
N GLY A 465 20.98 2.35 -11.47
CA GLY A 465 21.94 1.49 -12.15
C GLY A 465 22.18 0.15 -11.42
N PRO A 466 22.72 -0.88 -12.11
CA PRO A 466 23.03 -2.16 -11.46
C PRO A 466 23.93 -2.05 -10.22
N ASP A 467 24.93 -1.16 -10.24
CA ASP A 467 25.84 -0.99 -9.09
C ASP A 467 25.12 -0.45 -7.84
N GLU A 468 24.26 0.54 -8.04
CA GLU A 468 23.43 1.13 -6.99
C GLU A 468 22.41 0.12 -6.46
N PHE A 469 21.73 -0.60 -7.34
CA PHE A 469 20.87 -1.73 -6.97
C PHE A 469 21.63 -2.75 -6.12
N HIS A 470 22.82 -3.16 -6.54
CA HIS A 470 23.64 -4.11 -5.81
C HIS A 470 24.10 -3.57 -4.44
N ALA A 471 24.36 -2.28 -4.31
CA ALA A 471 24.69 -1.65 -3.04
C ALA A 471 23.49 -1.71 -2.07
N ALA A 472 22.30 -1.34 -2.54
CA ALA A 472 21.07 -1.39 -1.75
C ALA A 472 20.74 -2.81 -1.28
N GLN A 473 20.94 -3.84 -2.13
CA GLN A 473 20.72 -5.24 -1.72
C GLN A 473 21.70 -5.72 -0.64
N ARG A 474 22.96 -5.28 -0.70
CA ARG A 474 23.96 -5.60 0.34
C ARG A 474 23.60 -4.92 1.67
N GLU A 475 23.17 -3.68 1.60
CA GLU A 475 22.73 -2.91 2.77
C GLU A 475 21.52 -3.60 3.44
N ARG A 476 20.48 -3.92 2.67
CA ARG A 476 19.30 -4.63 3.19
C ARG A 476 19.66 -5.94 3.87
N LEU A 477 20.56 -6.74 3.26
CA LEU A 477 21.00 -8.01 3.86
C LEU A 477 21.77 -7.78 5.16
N ALA A 478 22.52 -6.69 5.28
CA ALA A 478 23.31 -6.39 6.48
C ALA A 478 22.48 -5.82 7.63
N SER A 479 21.56 -4.92 7.33
CA SER A 479 20.83 -4.15 8.34
C SER A 479 19.47 -4.78 8.67
N TRP A 480 18.69 -5.18 7.67
CA TRP A 480 17.34 -5.72 7.83
C TRP A 480 17.08 -6.96 6.97
N PRO A 481 17.78 -8.10 7.26
CA PRO A 481 17.72 -9.30 6.41
C PRO A 481 16.32 -9.93 6.35
N HIS A 482 15.46 -9.64 7.31
CA HIS A 482 14.11 -10.20 7.44
C HIS A 482 13.01 -9.20 7.10
N THR A 483 13.35 -7.99 6.63
CA THR A 483 12.37 -7.01 6.15
C THR A 483 11.58 -7.58 4.97
N MET A 484 10.29 -7.25 4.88
CA MET A 484 9.49 -7.65 3.72
C MET A 484 9.94 -6.88 2.47
N THR A 485 9.75 -7.48 1.31
CA THR A 485 9.90 -6.84 0.01
C THR A 485 8.64 -7.06 -0.80
N THR A 486 8.04 -6.00 -1.31
CA THR A 486 6.81 -6.06 -2.08
C THR A 486 6.97 -5.48 -3.48
N LEU A 487 6.03 -5.79 -4.37
CA LEU A 487 5.86 -5.11 -5.66
C LEU A 487 4.45 -4.55 -5.80
N THR A 488 3.45 -5.22 -5.26
CA THR A 488 2.05 -4.80 -5.28
C THR A 488 1.48 -5.00 -3.89
N THR A 489 0.70 -4.00 -3.43
CA THR A 489 -0.13 -4.08 -2.23
C THR A 489 -1.49 -3.47 -2.52
N HIS A 490 -2.37 -3.41 -1.53
CA HIS A 490 -3.62 -2.65 -1.63
C HIS A 490 -3.41 -1.13 -1.68
N ASP A 491 -2.22 -0.62 -1.26
CA ASP A 491 -1.90 0.82 -1.24
C ASP A 491 -1.18 1.29 -2.49
N THR A 492 -0.59 0.38 -3.28
CA THR A 492 0.15 0.77 -4.47
C THR A 492 -0.75 1.48 -5.48
N LYS A 493 -0.26 2.59 -6.03
CA LYS A 493 -1.00 3.40 -7.02
C LYS A 493 -1.22 2.64 -8.33
N ARG A 494 -0.35 1.66 -8.62
CA ARG A 494 -0.42 0.76 -9.79
C ARG A 494 0.17 -0.59 -9.43
N SER A 495 -0.37 -1.67 -9.99
CA SER A 495 0.24 -3.00 -9.84
C SER A 495 1.58 -3.13 -10.59
N GLU A 496 2.35 -4.14 -10.24
CA GLU A 496 3.70 -4.40 -10.77
C GLU A 496 3.75 -4.50 -12.30
N ASP A 497 2.75 -5.14 -12.93
CA ASP A 497 2.75 -5.31 -14.39
C ASP A 497 2.27 -4.06 -15.12
N THR A 498 1.43 -3.24 -14.49
CA THR A 498 1.09 -1.91 -14.99
C THR A 498 2.33 -1.02 -15.00
N ARG A 499 3.12 -1.01 -13.91
CA ARG A 499 4.36 -0.23 -13.82
C ARG A 499 5.43 -0.76 -14.78
N ALA A 500 5.63 -2.08 -14.86
CA ALA A 500 6.57 -2.71 -15.78
C ALA A 500 6.30 -2.34 -17.25
N ARG A 501 5.04 -2.20 -17.60
CA ARG A 501 4.59 -1.79 -18.94
C ARG A 501 4.83 -0.30 -19.20
N ILE A 502 4.49 0.56 -18.24
CA ILE A 502 4.73 2.01 -18.32
C ILE A 502 6.23 2.31 -18.38
N ALA A 503 7.07 1.58 -17.64
CA ALA A 503 8.51 1.75 -17.61
C ALA A 503 9.16 1.60 -19.02
N VAL A 504 8.54 0.80 -19.92
CA VAL A 504 9.01 0.66 -21.31
C VAL A 504 8.98 1.99 -22.08
N LEU A 505 8.10 2.93 -21.68
CA LEU A 505 8.02 4.26 -22.32
C LEU A 505 9.33 5.03 -22.20
N ALA A 506 10.12 4.77 -21.14
CA ALA A 506 11.46 5.36 -21.01
C ALA A 506 12.45 4.88 -22.10
N GLU A 507 12.28 3.66 -22.61
CA GLU A 507 13.07 3.19 -23.75
C GLU A 507 12.60 3.76 -25.10
N LEU A 508 11.33 4.21 -25.17
CA LEU A 508 10.77 4.83 -26.37
C LEU A 508 11.13 6.32 -26.47
N GLY A 509 11.16 7.04 -25.32
CA GLY A 509 11.51 8.45 -25.28
C GLY A 509 10.69 9.31 -26.25
N ASP A 510 11.34 9.86 -27.29
CA ASP A 510 10.71 10.72 -28.30
C ASP A 510 9.50 10.07 -28.99
N GLU A 511 9.50 8.73 -29.17
CA GLU A 511 8.38 8.01 -29.79
C GLU A 511 7.12 8.07 -28.90
N TRP A 512 7.27 8.08 -27.55
CA TRP A 512 6.14 8.33 -26.65
C TRP A 512 5.64 9.77 -26.81
N THR A 513 6.54 10.75 -26.83
CA THR A 513 6.19 12.16 -27.00
C THR A 513 5.38 12.40 -28.28
N GLU A 514 5.82 11.82 -29.42
CA GLU A 514 5.07 11.89 -30.68
C GLU A 514 3.70 11.20 -30.58
N THR A 515 3.63 10.05 -29.88
CA THR A 515 2.38 9.30 -29.72
C THR A 515 1.40 10.09 -28.83
N PHE A 516 1.87 10.64 -27.72
CA PHE A 516 1.06 11.49 -26.84
C PHE A 516 0.50 12.72 -27.58
N GLN A 517 1.34 13.44 -28.36
CA GLN A 517 0.87 14.60 -29.12
C GLN A 517 -0.24 14.25 -30.11
N ARG A 518 -0.17 13.06 -30.73
CA ARG A 518 -1.23 12.57 -31.64
C ARG A 518 -2.49 12.18 -30.89
N LEU A 519 -2.37 11.50 -29.75
CA LEU A 519 -3.50 11.14 -28.88
C LEU A 519 -4.17 12.39 -28.36
N HIS A 520 -3.41 13.35 -27.84
CA HIS A 520 -3.89 14.61 -27.31
C HIS A 520 -4.59 15.46 -28.40
N ALA A 521 -4.12 15.45 -29.63
CA ALA A 521 -4.78 16.13 -30.75
C ALA A 521 -6.14 15.50 -31.11
N LEU A 522 -6.33 14.21 -30.89
CA LEU A 522 -7.61 13.50 -31.15
C LEU A 522 -8.59 13.60 -29.97
N ALA A 523 -8.09 13.56 -28.74
CA ALA A 523 -8.88 13.65 -27.51
C ALA A 523 -8.22 14.67 -26.57
N PRO A 524 -8.43 15.99 -26.79
CA PRO A 524 -7.74 17.03 -26.02
C PRO A 524 -8.34 17.20 -24.63
N LEU A 525 -7.46 17.48 -23.66
CA LEU A 525 -7.81 17.89 -22.30
C LEU A 525 -6.93 19.07 -21.90
N GLU A 526 -7.47 20.09 -21.25
CA GLU A 526 -6.75 21.36 -20.98
C GLU A 526 -5.58 21.17 -20.01
N ASP A 527 -5.71 20.27 -19.05
CA ASP A 527 -4.62 19.86 -18.16
C ASP A 527 -3.77 18.82 -18.88
N GLU A 528 -2.74 19.29 -19.59
CA GLU A 528 -1.89 18.43 -20.42
C GLU A 528 -1.05 17.47 -19.58
N VAL A 529 -0.64 17.86 -18.36
CA VAL A 529 0.10 16.98 -17.43
C VAL A 529 -0.80 15.82 -17.02
N PHE A 530 -2.03 16.14 -16.60
CA PHE A 530 -3.00 15.11 -16.24
C PHE A 530 -3.41 14.26 -17.45
N ALA A 531 -3.54 14.84 -18.63
CA ALA A 531 -3.79 14.08 -19.87
C ALA A 531 -2.68 13.06 -20.15
N ASN A 532 -1.39 13.44 -19.97
CA ASN A 532 -0.27 12.54 -20.14
C ASN A 532 -0.28 11.41 -19.09
N LEU A 533 -0.56 11.74 -17.83
CA LEU A 533 -0.73 10.75 -16.75
C LEU A 533 -1.85 9.75 -17.08
N LEU A 534 -3.01 10.24 -17.54
CA LEU A 534 -4.16 9.40 -17.88
C LEU A 534 -3.87 8.50 -19.08
N TRP A 535 -3.20 9.01 -20.14
CA TRP A 535 -2.78 8.18 -21.27
C TRP A 535 -1.76 7.10 -20.87
N GLN A 536 -0.81 7.40 -19.98
CA GLN A 536 0.13 6.40 -19.46
C GLN A 536 -0.62 5.32 -18.63
N ALA A 537 -1.61 5.72 -17.82
CA ALA A 537 -2.44 4.79 -17.08
C ALA A 537 -3.26 3.89 -18.00
N ILE A 538 -3.89 4.44 -19.05
CA ILE A 538 -4.61 3.67 -20.08
C ILE A 538 -3.67 2.66 -20.72
N VAL A 539 -2.49 3.07 -21.18
CA VAL A 539 -1.47 2.20 -21.81
C VAL A 539 -1.01 1.09 -20.86
N GLY A 540 -0.72 1.44 -19.61
CA GLY A 540 -0.27 0.47 -18.60
C GLY A 540 -1.31 -0.58 -18.26
N ALA A 541 -2.56 -0.16 -18.10
CA ALA A 541 -3.66 -1.01 -17.63
C ALA A 541 -4.36 -1.82 -18.73
N ARG A 542 -4.12 -1.54 -20.03
CA ARG A 542 -4.77 -2.29 -21.13
C ARG A 542 -4.53 -3.80 -21.03
N PRO A 543 -5.61 -4.63 -21.19
CA PRO A 543 -6.98 -4.30 -21.58
C PRO A 543 -7.91 -4.06 -20.36
N ALA A 544 -7.82 -2.92 -19.69
CA ALA A 544 -8.77 -2.56 -18.64
C ALA A 544 -10.16 -2.25 -19.23
N SER A 545 -11.23 -2.48 -18.45
CA SER A 545 -12.58 -2.12 -18.88
C SER A 545 -12.77 -0.59 -18.86
N ARG A 546 -13.77 -0.12 -19.59
CA ARG A 546 -14.15 1.30 -19.65
C ARG A 546 -14.50 1.85 -18.26
N GLU A 547 -15.27 1.09 -17.49
CA GLU A 547 -15.72 1.45 -16.15
C GLU A 547 -14.54 1.65 -15.19
N ARG A 548 -13.56 0.74 -15.22
CA ARG A 548 -12.33 0.85 -14.40
C ARG A 548 -11.54 2.12 -14.74
N LEU A 549 -11.40 2.43 -16.02
CA LEU A 549 -10.66 3.62 -16.45
C LEU A 549 -11.40 4.91 -16.13
N HIS A 550 -12.74 4.94 -16.18
CA HIS A 550 -13.53 6.07 -15.74
C HIS A 550 -13.38 6.32 -14.24
N ALA A 551 -13.51 5.28 -13.41
CA ALA A 551 -13.35 5.38 -11.96
C ALA A 551 -11.94 5.86 -11.58
N TYR A 552 -10.90 5.30 -12.21
CA TYR A 552 -9.53 5.77 -12.01
C TYR A 552 -9.33 7.24 -12.41
N ALA A 553 -9.84 7.65 -13.58
CA ALA A 553 -9.66 9.01 -14.08
C ALA A 553 -10.29 10.04 -13.14
N GLU A 554 -11.51 9.76 -12.64
CA GLU A 554 -12.21 10.60 -11.69
C GLU A 554 -11.44 10.74 -10.37
N LYS A 555 -11.04 9.60 -9.76
CA LYS A 555 -10.22 9.60 -8.56
C LYS A 555 -8.91 10.37 -8.75
N ALA A 556 -8.15 10.05 -9.78
CA ALA A 556 -6.86 10.68 -10.05
C ALA A 556 -6.97 12.19 -10.28
N ALA A 557 -8.02 12.66 -10.97
CA ALA A 557 -8.25 14.09 -11.22
C ALA A 557 -8.62 14.84 -9.94
N ARG A 558 -9.49 14.25 -9.11
CA ARG A 558 -9.92 14.84 -7.83
C ARG A 558 -8.80 14.86 -6.79
N GLU A 559 -7.93 13.84 -6.77
CA GLU A 559 -6.72 13.81 -5.93
C GLU A 559 -5.68 14.84 -6.41
N ALA A 560 -5.45 14.96 -7.71
CA ALA A 560 -4.60 16.02 -8.25
C ALA A 560 -5.07 17.41 -7.79
N GLY A 561 -6.38 17.64 -7.72
CA GLY A 561 -6.98 18.86 -7.19
C GLY A 561 -6.66 20.14 -7.98
N ASN A 562 -6.17 20.01 -9.22
CA ASN A 562 -5.86 21.16 -10.08
C ASN A 562 -7.09 21.67 -10.84
N SER A 563 -7.82 20.76 -11.49
CA SER A 563 -8.92 21.09 -12.40
C SER A 563 -10.29 20.70 -11.85
N THR A 564 -10.35 19.77 -10.90
CA THR A 564 -11.54 19.30 -10.18
C THR A 564 -11.13 18.83 -8.79
N THR A 565 -12.05 18.78 -7.84
CA THR A 565 -11.78 18.31 -6.46
C THR A 565 -12.93 17.47 -5.95
N TRP A 566 -12.73 16.70 -4.88
CA TRP A 566 -13.79 15.94 -4.20
C TRP A 566 -14.93 16.83 -3.66
N THR A 567 -14.60 18.04 -3.24
CA THR A 567 -15.55 18.95 -2.58
C THR A 567 -16.19 19.97 -3.53
N GLU A 568 -15.57 20.19 -4.67
CA GLU A 568 -16.03 21.15 -5.71
C GLU A 568 -15.73 20.56 -7.10
N PRO A 569 -16.49 19.51 -7.53
CA PRO A 569 -16.31 18.89 -8.84
C PRO A 569 -16.57 19.86 -9.99
N ASP A 570 -15.68 19.88 -10.99
CA ASP A 570 -15.91 20.60 -12.27
C ASP A 570 -16.50 19.64 -13.30
N GLU A 571 -17.83 19.61 -13.42
CA GLU A 571 -18.56 18.72 -14.33
C GLU A 571 -18.13 18.89 -15.81
N ASP A 572 -17.76 20.10 -16.23
CA ASP A 572 -17.33 20.36 -17.61
C ASP A 572 -15.92 19.76 -17.87
N PHE A 573 -15.01 19.85 -16.92
CA PHE A 573 -13.69 19.22 -16.99
C PHE A 573 -13.82 17.70 -16.94
N GLU A 574 -14.55 17.16 -15.95
CA GLU A 574 -14.76 15.71 -15.79
C GLU A 574 -15.45 15.12 -17.04
N GLY A 575 -16.41 15.82 -17.63
CA GLY A 575 -17.04 15.40 -18.89
C GLY A 575 -16.07 15.28 -20.08
N ARG A 576 -15.08 16.19 -20.19
CA ARG A 576 -14.02 16.07 -21.22
C ARG A 576 -13.03 14.97 -20.90
N MET A 577 -12.67 14.80 -19.64
CA MET A 577 -11.83 13.71 -19.16
C MET A 577 -12.47 12.35 -19.47
N HIS A 578 -13.74 12.17 -19.18
CA HIS A 578 -14.48 10.96 -19.53
C HIS A 578 -14.56 10.75 -21.05
N ALA A 579 -14.70 11.80 -21.84
CA ALA A 579 -14.66 11.70 -23.29
C ALA A 579 -13.28 11.24 -23.82
N LEU A 580 -12.17 11.60 -23.15
CA LEU A 580 -10.83 11.08 -23.47
C LEU A 580 -10.76 9.57 -23.21
N VAL A 581 -11.27 9.09 -22.08
CA VAL A 581 -11.35 7.65 -21.77
C VAL A 581 -12.20 6.94 -22.82
N ASP A 582 -13.38 7.47 -23.14
CA ASP A 582 -14.27 6.90 -24.18
C ASP A 582 -13.59 6.82 -25.54
N ALA A 583 -12.81 7.83 -25.93
CA ALA A 583 -12.07 7.82 -27.20
C ALA A 583 -11.08 6.64 -27.29
N SER A 584 -10.53 6.15 -26.18
CA SER A 584 -9.66 4.98 -26.15
C SER A 584 -10.36 3.67 -26.54
N PHE A 585 -11.69 3.65 -26.57
CA PHE A 585 -12.54 2.51 -27.00
C PHE A 585 -13.27 2.77 -28.32
N ASP A 586 -13.73 4.00 -28.54
CA ASP A 586 -14.73 4.30 -29.59
C ASP A 586 -14.13 5.06 -30.79
N ASP A 587 -13.02 5.81 -30.62
CA ASP A 587 -12.41 6.50 -31.75
C ASP A 587 -11.40 5.59 -32.50
N PRO A 588 -11.69 5.21 -33.76
CA PRO A 588 -10.82 4.29 -34.50
C PRO A 588 -9.38 4.80 -34.69
N ALA A 589 -9.15 6.12 -34.69
CA ALA A 589 -7.80 6.69 -34.83
C ALA A 589 -7.03 6.58 -33.51
N VAL A 590 -7.67 6.78 -32.37
CA VAL A 590 -7.10 6.60 -31.04
C VAL A 590 -6.80 5.12 -30.81
N VAL A 591 -7.78 4.24 -31.06
CA VAL A 591 -7.62 2.78 -30.91
C VAL A 591 -6.45 2.28 -31.77
N ALA A 592 -6.34 2.72 -33.03
CA ALA A 592 -5.23 2.32 -33.88
C ALA A 592 -3.85 2.77 -33.39
N LEU A 593 -3.77 3.95 -32.74
CA LEU A 593 -2.52 4.42 -32.11
C LEU A 593 -2.14 3.57 -30.90
N LEU A 594 -3.12 3.24 -30.06
CA LEU A 594 -2.92 2.41 -28.87
C LEU A 594 -2.54 0.97 -29.26
N ASP A 595 -3.20 0.41 -30.27
CA ASP A 595 -2.89 -0.94 -30.77
C ASP A 595 -1.48 -1.02 -31.42
N ASP A 596 -1.04 0.04 -32.12
CA ASP A 596 0.32 0.13 -32.64
C ASP A 596 1.36 0.23 -31.50
N LEU A 597 1.03 0.98 -30.46
CA LEU A 597 1.88 1.09 -29.26
C LEU A 597 1.95 -0.25 -28.53
N ASP A 598 0.82 -0.95 -28.30
CA ASP A 598 0.78 -2.27 -27.66
C ASP A 598 1.69 -3.26 -28.38
N GLN A 599 1.65 -3.32 -29.73
CA GLN A 599 2.54 -4.21 -30.50
C GLN A 599 4.03 -3.95 -30.26
N ARG A 600 4.40 -2.72 -29.90
CA ARG A 600 5.79 -2.35 -29.63
C ARG A 600 6.22 -2.62 -28.19
N ILE A 601 5.31 -2.45 -27.24
CA ILE A 601 5.65 -2.50 -25.81
C ILE A 601 5.28 -3.81 -25.11
N ASP A 602 4.32 -4.62 -25.63
CA ASP A 602 3.84 -5.82 -24.94
C ASP A 602 4.95 -6.79 -24.56
N ALA A 603 5.76 -7.19 -25.54
CA ALA A 603 6.85 -8.15 -25.29
C ALA A 603 7.90 -7.58 -24.32
N ALA A 604 8.17 -6.27 -24.39
CA ALA A 604 9.09 -5.58 -23.50
C ALA A 604 8.50 -5.46 -22.08
N GLY A 605 7.21 -5.13 -21.96
CA GLY A 605 6.49 -5.08 -20.69
C GLY A 605 6.47 -6.44 -19.99
N TRP A 606 6.19 -7.52 -20.71
CA TRP A 606 6.27 -8.88 -20.15
C TRP A 606 7.69 -9.26 -19.72
N SER A 607 8.72 -8.87 -20.51
CA SER A 607 10.12 -9.07 -20.13
C SER A 607 10.46 -8.37 -18.82
N ASN A 608 10.06 -7.09 -18.67
CA ASN A 608 10.24 -6.33 -17.43
C ASN A 608 9.46 -6.96 -16.28
N GLY A 609 8.18 -7.34 -16.47
CA GLY A 609 7.35 -7.97 -15.42
C GLY A 609 7.98 -9.27 -14.89
N LEU A 610 8.51 -10.13 -15.77
CA LEU A 610 9.24 -11.33 -15.34
C LEU A 610 10.54 -10.99 -14.62
N GLY A 611 11.27 -9.96 -15.08
CA GLY A 611 12.51 -9.50 -14.48
C GLY A 611 12.30 -8.94 -13.08
N VAL A 612 11.34 -8.01 -12.92
CA VAL A 612 10.96 -7.39 -11.64
C VAL A 612 10.51 -8.47 -10.65
N LYS A 613 9.63 -9.40 -11.08
CA LYS A 613 9.14 -10.50 -10.22
C LYS A 613 10.28 -11.42 -9.78
N LEU A 614 11.11 -11.92 -10.67
CA LEU A 614 12.20 -12.83 -10.30
C LEU A 614 13.23 -12.14 -9.40
N VAL A 615 13.56 -10.87 -9.66
CA VAL A 615 14.48 -10.09 -8.84
C VAL A 615 13.93 -9.94 -7.43
N GLN A 616 12.66 -9.53 -7.27
CA GLN A 616 12.02 -9.40 -5.96
C GLN A 616 11.98 -10.74 -5.21
N LEU A 617 11.58 -11.82 -5.87
CA LEU A 617 11.45 -13.14 -5.24
C LEU A 617 12.81 -13.73 -4.78
N THR A 618 13.92 -13.28 -5.35
CA THR A 618 15.24 -13.84 -5.07
C THR A 618 16.19 -12.90 -4.35
N ALA A 619 15.92 -11.60 -4.31
CA ALA A 619 16.72 -10.60 -3.59
C ALA A 619 16.72 -10.82 -2.06
N PRO A 620 17.59 -10.14 -1.28
CA PRO A 620 17.51 -10.08 0.18
C PRO A 620 16.19 -9.54 0.70
N GLY A 621 15.73 -10.08 1.82
CA GLY A 621 14.44 -9.79 2.44
C GLY A 621 13.46 -10.95 2.28
N VAL A 622 12.23 -10.76 2.75
CA VAL A 622 11.11 -11.70 2.69
C VAL A 622 10.13 -11.23 1.60
N PRO A 623 10.09 -11.87 0.43
CA PRO A 623 9.20 -11.44 -0.64
C PRO A 623 7.74 -11.73 -0.30
N ASP A 624 6.89 -10.71 -0.46
CA ASP A 624 5.44 -10.84 -0.47
C ASP A 624 4.92 -10.99 -1.90
N VAL A 625 3.94 -11.87 -2.08
CA VAL A 625 3.16 -11.99 -3.31
C VAL A 625 1.73 -11.55 -2.98
N TYR A 626 1.34 -10.42 -3.51
CA TYR A 626 -0.04 -9.94 -3.37
C TYR A 626 -0.99 -10.81 -4.19
N GLN A 627 -2.16 -11.12 -3.65
CA GLN A 627 -3.17 -11.99 -4.29
C GLN A 627 -3.36 -11.68 -5.77
N GLY A 628 -3.20 -12.70 -6.60
CA GLY A 628 -3.43 -12.61 -8.05
C GLY A 628 -2.22 -12.18 -8.88
N THR A 629 -1.16 -11.63 -8.26
CA THR A 629 0.02 -11.11 -8.99
C THR A 629 1.01 -12.18 -9.44
N GLU A 630 0.75 -13.43 -9.15
CA GLU A 630 1.46 -14.56 -9.75
C GLU A 630 1.13 -14.77 -11.23
N LEU A 631 0.01 -14.22 -11.72
CA LEU A 631 -0.29 -13.96 -13.13
C LEU A 631 -0.11 -12.47 -13.44
N TRP A 632 -0.40 -12.05 -14.68
CA TRP A 632 -0.39 -10.63 -15.00
C TRP A 632 -1.51 -9.89 -14.27
N ASP A 633 -1.14 -8.95 -13.42
CA ASP A 633 -2.05 -8.01 -12.80
C ASP A 633 -1.81 -6.60 -13.34
N ARG A 634 -2.85 -6.02 -13.92
CA ARG A 634 -2.84 -4.67 -14.50
C ARG A 634 -3.86 -3.79 -13.78
N SER A 635 -3.79 -3.81 -12.47
CA SER A 635 -4.60 -2.94 -11.62
C SER A 635 -4.03 -1.54 -11.54
N LEU A 636 -4.92 -0.61 -11.25
CA LEU A 636 -4.66 0.77 -10.88
C LEU A 636 -4.86 0.93 -9.37
N VAL A 637 -4.94 2.16 -8.87
CA VAL A 637 -5.08 2.44 -7.45
C VAL A 637 -6.38 1.86 -6.87
N ASP A 638 -6.38 1.64 -5.55
CA ASP A 638 -7.57 1.26 -4.79
C ASP A 638 -8.84 2.01 -5.22
N PRO A 639 -10.02 1.32 -5.36
CA PRO A 639 -10.29 -0.09 -5.05
C PRO A 639 -9.99 -1.08 -6.19
N ASP A 640 -9.44 -0.65 -7.32
CA ASP A 640 -9.19 -1.50 -8.50
C ASP A 640 -8.21 -2.65 -8.22
N ASN A 641 -7.26 -2.46 -7.31
CA ASN A 641 -6.27 -3.46 -6.90
C ASN A 641 -6.82 -4.52 -5.91
N ARG A 642 -8.08 -4.40 -5.46
CA ARG A 642 -8.76 -5.37 -4.58
C ARG A 642 -9.84 -6.20 -5.30
N ARG A 643 -9.81 -6.28 -6.62
CA ARG A 643 -10.76 -7.07 -7.42
C ARG A 643 -10.67 -8.56 -7.07
N PRO A 644 -11.79 -9.31 -7.19
CA PRO A 644 -11.80 -10.76 -6.97
C PRO A 644 -10.78 -11.50 -7.82
N VAL A 645 -10.13 -12.51 -7.22
CA VAL A 645 -9.10 -13.35 -7.85
C VAL A 645 -9.73 -14.70 -8.26
N ASP A 646 -9.53 -15.10 -9.51
CA ASP A 646 -9.95 -16.43 -9.97
C ASP A 646 -8.90 -17.49 -9.56
N TYR A 647 -9.10 -18.08 -8.38
CA TYR A 647 -8.23 -19.14 -7.88
C TYR A 647 -8.45 -20.48 -8.60
N ALA A 648 -9.58 -20.69 -9.26
CA ALA A 648 -9.84 -21.92 -10.02
C ALA A 648 -8.95 -21.98 -11.27
N GLU A 649 -8.84 -20.88 -12.01
CA GLU A 649 -7.93 -20.75 -13.15
C GLU A 649 -6.47 -20.94 -12.70
N ARG A 650 -6.07 -20.32 -11.61
CA ARG A 650 -4.69 -20.41 -11.08
C ARG A 650 -4.30 -21.82 -10.65
N ARG A 651 -5.21 -22.53 -9.99
CA ARG A 651 -5.04 -23.95 -9.66
C ARG A 651 -4.86 -24.81 -10.90
N HIS A 652 -5.68 -24.54 -11.93
CA HIS A 652 -5.62 -25.28 -13.20
C HIS A 652 -4.27 -25.07 -13.89
N LEU A 653 -3.84 -23.82 -14.04
CA LEU A 653 -2.57 -23.48 -14.65
C LEU A 653 -1.38 -24.02 -13.84
N LEU A 654 -1.42 -23.93 -12.50
CA LEU A 654 -0.35 -24.46 -11.66
C LEU A 654 -0.24 -25.99 -11.81
N ALA A 655 -1.36 -26.71 -11.87
CA ALA A 655 -1.38 -28.15 -12.09
C ALA A 655 -0.83 -28.53 -13.48
N GLU A 656 -1.09 -27.74 -14.52
CA GLU A 656 -0.47 -27.93 -15.84
C GLU A 656 1.04 -27.72 -15.81
N LEU A 657 1.53 -26.71 -15.04
CA LEU A 657 2.95 -26.44 -14.86
C LEU A 657 3.69 -27.52 -14.06
N ASP A 658 3.01 -28.19 -13.14
CA ASP A 658 3.58 -29.29 -12.36
C ASP A 658 3.59 -30.61 -13.15
N GLY A 659 2.68 -30.78 -14.10
CA GLY A 659 2.59 -32.00 -14.91
C GLY A 659 1.94 -33.18 -14.16
N PRO A 660 1.68 -34.31 -14.83
CA PRO A 660 0.88 -35.40 -14.27
C PRO A 660 1.54 -36.17 -13.11
N ASP A 661 2.86 -36.12 -12.94
CA ASP A 661 3.60 -36.82 -11.90
C ASP A 661 4.60 -35.91 -11.18
N ASP A 662 4.32 -34.57 -11.16
CA ASP A 662 5.23 -33.52 -10.73
C ASP A 662 6.54 -33.46 -11.57
N ASP A 663 6.54 -33.98 -12.78
CA ASP A 663 7.71 -34.04 -13.69
C ASP A 663 7.93 -32.71 -14.47
N GLY A 664 7.13 -31.67 -14.17
CA GLY A 664 7.10 -30.40 -14.86
C GLY A 664 6.20 -30.40 -16.12
N PRO A 665 6.05 -29.26 -16.79
CA PRO A 665 5.14 -29.14 -17.93
C PRO A 665 5.66 -29.92 -19.15
N GLU A 666 4.77 -30.60 -19.87
CA GLU A 666 5.10 -31.28 -21.13
C GLU A 666 5.67 -30.30 -22.18
N VAL A 667 5.16 -29.06 -22.16
CA VAL A 667 5.63 -27.95 -22.99
C VAL A 667 5.77 -26.70 -22.13
N LEU A 668 6.94 -26.08 -22.10
CA LEU A 668 7.17 -24.83 -21.39
C LEU A 668 6.19 -23.73 -21.88
N PRO A 669 5.51 -22.99 -20.98
CA PRO A 669 4.62 -21.91 -21.36
C PRO A 669 5.38 -20.81 -22.10
N SER A 670 4.78 -20.27 -23.13
CA SER A 670 5.32 -19.09 -23.82
C SER A 670 5.12 -17.83 -22.98
N VAL A 671 6.00 -16.84 -23.16
CA VAL A 671 5.73 -15.50 -22.60
C VAL A 671 4.59 -14.87 -23.42
N GLY A 672 3.42 -14.78 -22.84
CA GLY A 672 2.21 -14.36 -23.51
C GLY A 672 1.15 -13.80 -22.54
N ILE A 673 -0.01 -13.44 -23.08
CA ILE A 673 -1.08 -12.75 -22.37
C ILE A 673 -1.70 -13.57 -21.22
N ASP A 674 -1.60 -14.90 -21.26
CA ASP A 674 -2.14 -15.81 -20.25
C ASP A 674 -1.41 -15.78 -18.90
N GLY A 675 -0.18 -15.24 -18.88
CA GLY A 675 0.62 -15.13 -17.64
C GLY A 675 1.21 -16.44 -17.13
N ALA A 676 1.02 -17.57 -17.81
CA ALA A 676 1.52 -18.88 -17.34
C ALA A 676 3.04 -18.90 -17.14
N ALA A 677 3.81 -18.14 -17.95
CA ALA A 677 5.24 -17.98 -17.75
C ALA A 677 5.58 -17.24 -16.44
N LYS A 678 4.76 -16.26 -16.02
CA LYS A 678 4.93 -15.55 -14.74
C LYS A 678 4.62 -16.46 -13.56
N LEU A 679 3.57 -17.28 -13.67
CA LEU A 679 3.22 -18.28 -12.67
C LEU A 679 4.34 -19.33 -12.51
N LEU A 680 4.96 -19.77 -13.62
CA LEU A 680 6.13 -20.65 -13.58
C LEU A 680 7.29 -20.00 -12.81
N VAL A 681 7.66 -18.76 -13.15
CA VAL A 681 8.73 -18.02 -12.47
C VAL A 681 8.43 -17.87 -10.98
N THR A 682 7.20 -17.48 -10.64
CA THR A 682 6.78 -17.26 -9.26
C THR A 682 6.83 -18.55 -8.45
N SER A 683 6.21 -19.63 -8.96
CA SER A 683 6.15 -20.91 -8.23
C SER A 683 7.53 -21.54 -8.06
N ARG A 684 8.38 -21.53 -9.10
CA ARG A 684 9.74 -22.10 -8.99
C ARG A 684 10.64 -21.32 -8.03
N ALA A 685 10.54 -19.99 -8.02
CA ALA A 685 11.32 -19.15 -7.10
C ALA A 685 10.86 -19.30 -5.64
N LEU A 686 9.54 -19.28 -5.38
CA LEU A 686 8.98 -19.44 -4.03
C LEU A 686 9.30 -20.83 -3.46
N ARG A 687 9.09 -21.89 -4.24
CA ARG A 687 9.41 -23.27 -3.84
C ARG A 687 10.90 -23.43 -3.54
N LEU A 688 11.79 -22.90 -4.39
CA LEU A 688 13.24 -22.92 -4.13
C LEU A 688 13.58 -22.23 -2.80
N ARG A 689 13.01 -21.07 -2.52
CA ARG A 689 13.25 -20.35 -1.26
C ARG A 689 12.77 -21.14 -0.04
N ARG A 690 11.57 -21.72 -0.12
CA ARG A 690 10.99 -22.51 0.95
C ARG A 690 11.77 -23.80 1.22
N ASP A 691 12.10 -24.52 0.16
CA ASP A 691 12.65 -25.89 0.27
C ASP A 691 14.18 -25.88 0.44
N ARG A 692 14.87 -24.80 0.00
CA ARG A 692 16.33 -24.66 0.03
C ARG A 692 16.78 -23.26 0.52
N PRO A 693 16.37 -22.83 1.72
CA PRO A 693 16.69 -21.51 2.26
C PRO A 693 18.20 -21.25 2.38
N GLU A 694 19.01 -22.30 2.50
CA GLU A 694 20.48 -22.19 2.56
C GLU A 694 21.11 -21.63 1.26
N LEU A 695 20.39 -21.66 0.14
CA LEU A 695 20.83 -21.06 -1.13
C LEU A 695 20.61 -19.55 -1.18
N PHE A 696 20.05 -18.92 -0.11
CA PHE A 696 19.70 -17.52 -0.03
C PHE A 696 20.37 -16.76 1.12
N THR A 697 21.52 -17.26 1.60
CA THR A 697 22.18 -16.76 2.82
C THR A 697 23.18 -15.61 2.61
N ARG A 698 23.49 -15.24 1.35
CA ARG A 698 24.45 -14.18 1.00
C ARG A 698 24.00 -13.40 -0.22
N TYR A 699 24.74 -12.35 -0.57
CA TYR A 699 24.51 -11.58 -1.78
C TYR A 699 25.82 -11.21 -2.45
N LEU A 700 26.04 -11.67 -3.68
CA LEU A 700 27.21 -11.38 -4.49
C LEU A 700 26.77 -10.95 -5.89
N PRO A 701 27.06 -9.71 -6.32
CA PRO A 701 26.88 -9.30 -7.71
C PRO A 701 27.66 -10.21 -8.68
N ILE A 702 27.08 -10.45 -9.83
CA ILE A 702 27.74 -11.16 -10.93
C ILE A 702 28.00 -10.17 -12.05
N GLU A 703 29.27 -9.99 -12.40
CA GLU A 703 29.72 -9.12 -13.46
C GLU A 703 29.29 -9.67 -14.85
N ALA A 704 28.81 -8.77 -15.70
CA ALA A 704 28.57 -9.03 -17.11
C ALA A 704 29.63 -8.33 -17.98
N THR A 705 30.02 -8.95 -19.08
CA THR A 705 30.96 -8.40 -20.06
C THR A 705 30.41 -8.58 -21.48
N GLY A 706 30.78 -7.71 -22.42
CA GLY A 706 30.32 -7.79 -23.78
C GLY A 706 29.49 -6.57 -24.21
N SER A 707 29.00 -6.59 -25.46
CA SER A 707 28.34 -5.43 -26.08
C SER A 707 26.99 -5.05 -25.52
N ALA A 708 26.33 -5.96 -24.81
CA ALA A 708 25.01 -5.75 -24.17
C ALA A 708 25.07 -5.94 -22.63
N ALA A 709 26.23 -5.69 -21.99
CA ALA A 709 26.39 -5.87 -20.55
C ALA A 709 25.43 -5.01 -19.71
N ASP A 710 25.08 -3.82 -20.19
CA ASP A 710 24.14 -2.90 -19.50
C ASP A 710 22.68 -3.39 -19.52
N HIS A 711 22.39 -4.43 -20.29
CA HIS A 711 21.03 -4.99 -20.44
C HIS A 711 20.73 -6.18 -19.53
N VAL A 712 21.60 -6.50 -18.58
CA VAL A 712 21.42 -7.59 -17.63
C VAL A 712 21.70 -7.16 -16.21
N VAL A 713 20.95 -7.71 -15.25
CA VAL A 713 21.31 -7.77 -13.84
C VAL A 713 21.45 -9.21 -13.42
N ALA A 714 22.52 -9.52 -12.67
CA ALA A 714 22.75 -10.88 -12.19
C ALA A 714 23.41 -10.88 -10.81
N PHE A 715 23.01 -11.82 -9.94
CA PHE A 715 23.56 -11.98 -8.59
C PHE A 715 23.45 -13.43 -8.08
N ASP A 716 24.32 -13.79 -7.14
CA ASP A 716 24.36 -15.10 -6.45
C ASP A 716 23.97 -14.91 -4.97
N ARG A 717 22.99 -15.66 -4.52
CA ARG A 717 22.45 -15.61 -3.15
C ARG A 717 23.09 -16.65 -2.20
N GLY A 718 24.05 -17.43 -2.65
CA GLY A 718 24.67 -18.51 -1.90
C GLY A 718 24.55 -19.86 -2.60
N GLY A 719 24.18 -19.83 -3.85
CA GLY A 719 23.94 -21.00 -4.71
C GLY A 719 22.82 -20.72 -5.72
N ALA A 720 21.74 -20.08 -5.31
CA ALA A 720 20.72 -19.57 -6.23
C ALA A 720 21.29 -18.34 -6.99
N VAL A 721 21.37 -18.44 -8.31
CA VAL A 721 21.84 -17.36 -9.20
C VAL A 721 20.66 -16.85 -10.01
N THR A 722 20.40 -15.57 -9.87
CA THR A 722 19.36 -14.83 -10.62
C THR A 722 19.98 -14.11 -11.78
N VAL A 723 19.35 -14.19 -12.95
CA VAL A 723 19.69 -13.43 -14.16
C VAL A 723 18.41 -12.84 -14.71
N ALA A 724 18.38 -11.52 -14.94
CA ALA A 724 17.23 -10.84 -15.52
C ALA A 724 17.64 -9.85 -16.60
N THR A 725 16.92 -9.88 -17.72
CA THR A 725 17.03 -8.88 -18.79
C THR A 725 16.44 -7.57 -18.29
N ARG A 726 17.14 -6.48 -18.51
CA ARG A 726 16.64 -5.11 -18.36
C ARG A 726 16.72 -4.36 -19.67
N LEU A 727 15.87 -3.35 -19.87
CA LEU A 727 15.83 -2.50 -21.06
C LEU A 727 15.75 -3.32 -22.38
N PRO A 728 14.71 -4.12 -22.58
CA PRO A 728 14.60 -5.08 -23.67
C PRO A 728 14.51 -4.44 -25.06
N ILE A 729 13.95 -3.22 -25.20
CA ILE A 729 13.94 -2.49 -26.49
C ILE A 729 15.37 -2.03 -26.84
N GLY A 730 16.13 -1.51 -25.88
CA GLY A 730 17.52 -1.15 -26.04
C GLY A 730 18.37 -2.36 -26.45
N LEU A 731 18.17 -3.50 -25.79
CA LEU A 731 18.81 -4.77 -26.15
C LEU A 731 18.53 -5.17 -27.60
N ALA A 732 17.29 -5.07 -28.04
CA ALA A 732 16.92 -5.36 -29.42
C ALA A 732 17.57 -4.39 -30.40
N ARG A 733 17.67 -3.09 -30.07
CA ARG A 733 18.34 -2.06 -30.89
C ARG A 733 19.85 -2.30 -31.09
N VAL A 734 20.54 -2.87 -30.06
CA VAL A 734 21.96 -3.24 -30.18
C VAL A 734 22.20 -4.59 -30.88
N GLY A 735 21.13 -5.28 -31.29
CA GLY A 735 21.19 -6.57 -32.00
C GLY A 735 21.18 -7.81 -31.13
N GLY A 736 20.62 -7.68 -29.87
CA GLY A 736 20.54 -8.77 -28.93
C GLY A 736 21.82 -8.97 -28.11
N TRP A 737 21.97 -10.12 -27.51
CA TRP A 737 23.05 -10.43 -26.56
C TRP A 737 24.47 -10.46 -27.15
N GLY A 738 24.61 -10.72 -28.48
CA GLY A 738 25.92 -10.77 -29.15
C GLY A 738 26.93 -11.66 -28.41
N ASP A 739 28.04 -11.03 -27.99
CA ASP A 739 29.16 -11.66 -27.25
C ASP A 739 29.03 -11.52 -25.70
N THR A 740 27.85 -11.15 -25.21
CA THR A 740 27.66 -10.84 -23.79
C THR A 740 27.67 -12.11 -22.95
N LEU A 741 28.50 -12.09 -21.91
CA LEU A 741 28.69 -13.17 -20.93
C LEU A 741 28.47 -12.66 -19.52
N ILE A 742 27.95 -13.54 -18.63
CA ILE A 742 28.02 -13.37 -17.17
C ILE A 742 29.07 -14.30 -16.58
N HIS A 743 29.66 -13.94 -15.45
CA HIS A 743 30.78 -14.62 -14.82
C HIS A 743 30.49 -15.15 -13.40
N PRO A 744 29.52 -16.08 -13.21
CA PRO A 744 29.31 -16.72 -11.90
C PRO A 744 30.46 -17.66 -11.54
N ALA A 745 30.52 -18.11 -10.28
CA ALA A 745 31.44 -19.17 -9.89
C ALA A 745 31.31 -20.41 -10.79
N PRO A 746 32.42 -21.05 -11.23
CA PRO A 746 32.37 -22.15 -12.21
C PRO A 746 31.92 -23.47 -11.56
N VAL A 747 30.58 -23.63 -11.45
CA VAL A 747 29.90 -24.82 -10.93
C VAL A 747 28.89 -25.29 -12.00
N ASP A 748 28.71 -26.61 -12.16
CA ASP A 748 27.63 -27.14 -12.98
C ASP A 748 26.29 -26.76 -12.37
N ARG A 749 25.39 -26.19 -13.19
CA ARG A 749 24.07 -25.71 -12.76
C ARG A 749 22.96 -26.24 -13.64
N VAL A 750 21.75 -26.08 -13.16
CA VAL A 750 20.50 -26.26 -13.93
C VAL A 750 19.71 -24.94 -13.85
N ASP A 751 19.16 -24.51 -14.95
CA ASP A 751 18.16 -23.45 -14.96
C ASP A 751 16.80 -24.04 -14.59
N LEU A 752 16.28 -23.66 -13.42
CA LEU A 752 15.01 -24.22 -12.87
C LEU A 752 13.77 -23.83 -13.70
N LEU A 753 13.85 -22.76 -14.49
CA LEU A 753 12.73 -22.32 -15.31
C LEU A 753 12.58 -23.17 -16.58
N THR A 754 13.70 -23.72 -17.10
CA THR A 754 13.71 -24.46 -18.36
C THR A 754 14.16 -25.90 -18.23
N GLY A 755 14.67 -26.33 -17.06
CA GLY A 755 15.28 -27.64 -16.85
C GLY A 755 16.61 -27.83 -17.57
N ARG A 756 17.16 -26.81 -18.22
CA ARG A 756 18.36 -26.94 -19.05
C ARG A 756 19.64 -26.97 -18.19
N PRO A 757 20.55 -27.95 -18.45
CA PRO A 757 21.84 -27.95 -17.79
C PRO A 757 22.71 -26.79 -18.31
N VAL A 758 23.40 -26.15 -17.36
CA VAL A 758 24.36 -25.06 -17.62
C VAL A 758 25.73 -25.51 -17.10
N PRO A 759 26.59 -26.04 -17.96
CA PRO A 759 27.89 -26.59 -17.56
C PRO A 759 28.81 -25.53 -16.93
N ALA A 760 29.64 -25.99 -15.98
CA ALA A 760 30.64 -25.12 -15.37
C ALA A 760 31.54 -24.46 -16.42
N SER A 761 31.55 -23.15 -16.45
CA SER A 761 32.40 -22.36 -17.35
C SER A 761 32.87 -21.08 -16.67
N ARG A 762 33.86 -20.39 -17.27
CA ARG A 762 34.31 -19.09 -16.77
C ARG A 762 33.41 -17.93 -17.24
N GLY A 763 32.51 -18.20 -18.18
CA GLY A 763 31.54 -17.26 -18.71
C GLY A 763 30.35 -18.01 -19.31
N ILE A 764 29.13 -17.58 -19.03
CA ILE A 764 27.88 -18.12 -19.56
C ILE A 764 27.36 -17.14 -20.58
N ALA A 765 27.17 -17.60 -21.83
CA ALA A 765 26.65 -16.77 -22.92
C ALA A 765 25.15 -16.51 -22.72
N LEU A 766 24.75 -15.23 -22.61
CA LEU A 766 23.36 -14.84 -22.43
C LEU A 766 22.52 -15.14 -23.68
N SER A 767 23.12 -15.12 -24.89
CA SER A 767 22.47 -15.54 -26.13
C SER A 767 22.03 -17.01 -26.14
N GLU A 768 22.64 -17.86 -25.29
CA GLU A 768 22.26 -19.27 -25.13
C GLU A 768 21.34 -19.44 -23.93
N LEU A 769 21.63 -18.77 -22.81
CA LEU A 769 20.90 -18.90 -21.55
C LEU A 769 19.47 -18.37 -21.68
N LEU A 770 19.31 -17.16 -22.20
CA LEU A 770 18.04 -16.45 -22.25
C LEU A 770 17.28 -16.61 -23.59
N THR A 771 17.32 -17.84 -24.17
CA THR A 771 16.63 -18.14 -25.44
C THR A 771 15.13 -18.37 -25.28
N THR A 772 14.69 -18.89 -24.13
CA THR A 772 13.29 -19.24 -23.85
C THR A 772 12.59 -18.13 -23.08
N TYR A 773 13.24 -17.68 -22.00
CA TYR A 773 12.74 -16.62 -21.13
C TYR A 773 13.76 -15.47 -21.04
N PRO A 774 13.31 -14.24 -20.79
CA PRO A 774 14.19 -13.10 -20.54
C PRO A 774 14.84 -13.16 -19.15
N VAL A 775 14.58 -14.19 -18.38
CA VAL A 775 15.08 -14.45 -17.03
C VAL A 775 15.58 -15.88 -16.89
N ALA A 776 16.49 -16.13 -15.92
CA ALA A 776 16.92 -17.47 -15.56
C ALA A 776 17.18 -17.56 -14.04
N LEU A 777 16.86 -18.71 -13.45
CA LEU A 777 17.12 -19.05 -12.06
C LEU A 777 18.00 -20.30 -12.01
N LEU A 778 19.31 -20.11 -11.76
CA LEU A 778 20.28 -21.18 -11.82
C LEU A 778 20.58 -21.70 -10.41
N VAL A 779 20.56 -23.01 -10.25
CA VAL A 779 20.96 -23.71 -9.03
C VAL A 779 22.09 -24.72 -9.30
N PRO A 780 22.91 -25.09 -8.30
CA PRO A 780 23.91 -26.15 -8.48
C PRO A 780 23.23 -27.45 -8.95
N ALA A 781 23.79 -28.11 -9.97
CA ALA A 781 23.24 -29.37 -10.49
C ALA A 781 23.18 -30.49 -9.46
N ALA A 782 24.01 -30.43 -8.42
CA ALA A 782 23.98 -31.39 -7.32
C ALA A 782 22.74 -31.25 -6.41
N ASP A 783 22.04 -30.16 -6.50
CA ASP A 783 20.85 -29.84 -5.71
C ASP A 783 19.52 -30.13 -6.43
N VAL A 784 19.61 -30.69 -7.64
CA VAL A 784 18.48 -31.08 -8.49
C VAL A 784 18.49 -32.58 -8.73
N ASP A 785 17.35 -33.24 -8.63
CA ASP A 785 17.18 -34.66 -8.91
C ASP A 785 17.12 -34.97 -10.42
N GLU A 786 17.00 -36.28 -10.79
CA GLU A 786 16.94 -36.72 -12.19
C GLU A 786 15.69 -36.23 -12.95
N THR A 787 14.67 -35.71 -12.24
CA THR A 787 13.43 -35.18 -12.79
C THR A 787 13.48 -33.66 -12.99
N GLY A 788 14.57 -33.02 -12.54
CA GLY A 788 14.73 -31.57 -12.63
C GLY A 788 14.13 -30.80 -11.46
N HIS A 789 13.65 -31.49 -10.42
CA HIS A 789 13.17 -30.90 -9.19
C HIS A 789 14.31 -30.70 -8.18
N VAL A 790 14.12 -29.72 -7.32
CA VAL A 790 15.06 -29.47 -6.21
C VAL A 790 14.97 -30.63 -5.22
N ALA A 791 16.10 -31.32 -4.98
CA ALA A 791 16.14 -32.44 -4.06
C ALA A 791 15.86 -31.94 -2.63
N ASP A 792 14.91 -32.61 -1.94
CA ASP A 792 14.63 -32.32 -0.53
C ASP A 792 15.93 -32.43 0.30
N ALA A 793 16.20 -31.43 1.14
CA ALA A 793 17.26 -31.49 2.12
C ALA A 793 16.98 -32.71 3.03
N ALA A 794 17.80 -33.76 2.97
CA ALA A 794 17.59 -35.04 3.61
C ALA A 794 17.29 -34.90 5.11
N THR A 795 16.02 -34.81 5.47
CA THR A 795 15.53 -35.14 6.80
C THR A 795 15.18 -36.62 6.81
N GLY A 796 16.04 -37.43 7.44
CA GLY A 796 15.72 -38.83 7.70
C GLY A 796 14.51 -38.96 8.60
N ALA A 797 13.34 -39.21 8.01
CA ALA A 797 12.19 -39.90 8.63
C ALA A 797 11.22 -40.34 7.54
N ASP A 798 11.28 -41.61 7.27
CA ASP A 798 10.33 -42.37 6.45
C ASP A 798 8.93 -42.31 7.10
N ALA A 799 7.95 -41.68 6.47
CA ALA A 799 6.54 -41.78 6.84
C ALA A 799 5.69 -42.01 5.58
N GLY A 800 5.20 -43.22 5.47
CA GLY A 800 4.51 -43.81 4.35
C GLY A 800 3.30 -43.02 3.85
N ARG A 801 3.25 -42.78 2.58
CA ARG A 801 2.14 -42.27 1.79
C ARG A 801 1.02 -43.32 1.75
N ALA A 802 -0.13 -43.02 2.35
CA ALA A 802 -1.36 -43.80 2.16
C ALA A 802 -2.26 -43.06 1.16
N SER A 803 -2.49 -43.67 0.01
CA SER A 803 -3.44 -43.24 -1.02
C SER A 803 -4.88 -43.21 -0.51
N ARG A 804 -5.59 -42.12 -0.65
CA ARG A 804 -7.03 -41.96 -0.43
C ARG A 804 -7.81 -42.08 -1.76
N PRO A 805 -9.00 -42.68 -1.74
CA PRO A 805 -9.83 -42.79 -2.95
C PRO A 805 -10.64 -41.51 -3.22
N ALA A 806 -10.86 -41.21 -4.48
CA ALA A 806 -11.64 -40.12 -4.99
C ALA A 806 -13.10 -40.13 -4.52
N GLU A 807 -13.57 -39.05 -3.93
CA GLU A 807 -14.98 -38.78 -3.63
C GLU A 807 -15.56 -37.78 -4.66
N THR A 808 -16.74 -38.13 -5.18
CA THR A 808 -17.45 -37.39 -6.22
C THR A 808 -18.13 -36.15 -5.65
N ALA A 809 -17.91 -35.01 -6.30
CA ALA A 809 -18.53 -33.70 -6.02
C ALA A 809 -20.05 -33.69 -6.28
N PRO A 810 -20.85 -32.93 -5.50
CA PRO A 810 -22.23 -32.62 -5.80
C PRO A 810 -22.38 -31.41 -6.74
N THR A 811 -23.34 -31.52 -7.65
CA THR A 811 -23.74 -30.48 -8.63
C THR A 811 -24.40 -29.27 -7.98
N PRO A 812 -24.15 -28.03 -8.48
CA PRO A 812 -24.72 -26.82 -7.93
C PRO A 812 -26.19 -26.61 -8.33
N ASP A 813 -26.94 -26.05 -7.40
CA ASP A 813 -28.34 -25.63 -7.51
C ASP A 813 -28.44 -24.23 -8.18
N PRO A 814 -29.22 -24.03 -9.24
CA PRO A 814 -29.32 -22.76 -9.95
C PRO A 814 -30.48 -21.90 -9.42
N SER A 815 -30.36 -21.31 -8.23
CA SER A 815 -31.35 -20.34 -7.76
C SER A 815 -30.71 -19.28 -6.85
N ARG A 816 -29.90 -18.38 -7.41
CA ARG A 816 -29.68 -17.06 -6.83
C ARG A 816 -29.71 -16.03 -7.94
N THR A 817 -30.72 -15.18 -7.86
CA THR A 817 -30.96 -14.06 -8.74
C THR A 817 -30.11 -12.86 -8.37
N ASP A 818 -29.48 -12.28 -9.38
CA ASP A 818 -28.84 -10.99 -9.41
C ASP A 818 -29.64 -9.90 -8.68
N SER A 819 -28.99 -9.16 -7.81
CA SER A 819 -29.43 -7.86 -7.33
C SER A 819 -28.44 -6.80 -7.84
N THR A 820 -28.90 -6.01 -8.80
CA THR A 820 -28.23 -4.83 -9.34
C THR A 820 -28.21 -3.72 -8.26
N GLU A 821 -27.03 -3.30 -7.86
CA GLU A 821 -26.78 -2.13 -7.00
C GLU A 821 -27.03 -0.82 -7.75
N THR A 822 -27.43 0.19 -7.01
CA THR A 822 -27.72 1.53 -7.52
C THR A 822 -26.49 2.44 -7.43
N PRO A 823 -26.33 3.43 -8.31
CA PRO A 823 -25.13 4.28 -8.40
C PRO A 823 -24.77 5.10 -7.14
N GLU A 824 -25.71 5.28 -6.23
CA GLU A 824 -25.52 6.07 -4.99
C GLU A 824 -24.62 5.39 -3.94
N GLN A 825 -24.47 4.06 -3.99
CA GLN A 825 -23.64 3.32 -3.03
C GLN A 825 -22.14 3.40 -3.39
N ALA A 826 -21.83 3.54 -4.66
CA ALA A 826 -20.45 3.63 -5.15
C ALA A 826 -19.75 4.95 -4.76
N GLU A 827 -20.51 6.02 -4.59
CA GLU A 827 -19.98 7.35 -4.25
C GLU A 827 -19.54 7.47 -2.77
N ILE A 828 -20.14 6.67 -1.88
CA ILE A 828 -19.81 6.64 -0.45
C ILE A 828 -18.53 5.82 -0.23
N ASP A 829 -18.38 4.70 -0.94
CA ASP A 829 -17.20 3.83 -0.83
C ASP A 829 -15.91 4.50 -1.35
N ILE A 830 -16.01 5.42 -2.32
CA ILE A 830 -14.85 6.15 -2.86
C ILE A 830 -14.26 7.15 -1.85
N LEU A 831 -15.08 7.71 -0.96
CA LEU A 831 -14.62 8.63 0.09
C LEU A 831 -14.01 7.89 1.30
N GLU A 832 -14.31 6.61 1.46
CA GLU A 832 -13.83 5.78 2.58
C GLU A 832 -12.59 4.92 2.22
N GLY A 833 -12.29 4.75 0.93
CA GLY A 833 -11.21 3.91 0.43
C GLY A 833 -9.79 4.45 0.58
N HIS A 834 -9.58 5.45 1.45
CA HIS A 834 -8.28 6.03 1.75
C HIS A 834 -7.89 5.84 3.23
N ALA A 835 -7.93 4.61 3.70
CA ALA A 835 -7.23 4.21 4.91
C ALA A 835 -6.02 3.36 4.53
#